data_e8464312dbc6b8ac1e5ca6db10a9d6f3
#
_entry.id   e8464312dbc6b8ac1e5ca6db10a9d6f3
#
_cell.length_a   1.000
_cell.length_b   1.000
_cell.length_c   1.000
_cell.angle_alpha   90.00
_cell.angle_beta   90.00
_cell.angle_gamma   90.00
#
_symmetry.space_group_name_H-M   'P 1'
#
loop_
_entity.id
_entity.type
_entity.pdbx_description
1 polymer ?
#
loop_
_entity_poly.entity_id
_entity_poly.type
_entity_poly.pdbx_seq_one_letter_code
_entity_poly.pdbx_strand_id
1 'polypeptide(L)'
;TLGTVTNVEGNFTLMAPENSTLVASFIGYTPVEIPLKGKKIVVFKLVPDAQSLEEVVVVGFGTQKKASVVGAVQSIKPAELRVPSSNLSTSFAGRIAGVISMQRTGEPGADGANFWIRGAATFSGTTDPLIFIDGVEVSAGDMNAIPSEAIENFSILKDASATALYGARGANGVILITTRTGKDLEKARINVRIDNTFTAPTRTLKLADAVTAMKLRNEAILTRNPDGTPAFSDDKIQGTLEGRNQYVYPNVDWFDYMFKDYSMNQSANLNVMGGTKKVDYFISASINNDNGMLKKDPNNTFDNNIQNLRYSFQSNVGAWLTSSTKVNVRINSQIVNYNGPSTSMDNLYKYVMEAPSMYFAPVYPNINREDHTIFGNKSGGPIGSGGFSIYRNPYASMVQGSSKQSAYTINTAFELEQKLDFLTKGLNFKALVSFKNWSKTTVNRSFSPYFYELQNPQEQEDGSYLYDYNSISKGRTALETSTSTTGDRLMNLQATLNYQRMFGDKHDVGAMLVYLQREYNLNNPDNNYYNTLPERNQGLAGRVTYAYDGRYLAEFNFGYNGSENFEKGSRYGFFPSLAVGYLISNEKFFEPLTKVISNLKIRASYGLVGNADIGSNRFPYLTKVDLGGAGFVFGDQWQTSSNGATITTYGAEKVTWEIGKKYNVGFDLGLFNKLSLNVDFFREDRKDIFLRRNTIPAESGITGDLRPYGNLGKVRNQGVDMSLDYNHAVSKDFM
;
A
#
# COMPACT_ATOMS: atom_id res chain seq x y z
N THR A 1 2.01 -44.80 27.13
CA THR A 1 2.14 -43.72 28.10
C THR A 1 0.76 -43.40 28.65
N LEU A 2 0.60 -43.51 29.99
CA LEU A 2 -0.59 -43.03 30.67
C LEU A 2 -0.46 -41.54 30.89
N GLY A 3 -1.52 -40.76 30.65
CA GLY A 3 -1.52 -39.32 30.81
C GLY A 3 -2.83 -38.80 31.41
N THR A 4 -2.78 -37.67 32.10
CA THR A 4 -3.92 -36.94 32.63
C THR A 4 -3.68 -35.47 32.45
N VAL A 5 -4.72 -34.62 32.55
CA VAL A 5 -4.64 -33.17 32.57
C VAL A 5 -5.06 -32.64 33.94
N THR A 6 -4.50 -31.48 34.34
CA THR A 6 -4.90 -30.80 35.57
C THR A 6 -6.27 -30.15 35.41
N ASN A 7 -7.02 -30.07 36.50
CA ASN A 7 -8.20 -29.21 36.56
C ASN A 7 -7.80 -27.71 36.64
N VAL A 8 -8.78 -26.80 36.71
CA VAL A 8 -8.55 -25.34 36.79
C VAL A 8 -7.78 -24.90 38.01
N GLU A 9 -7.74 -25.70 39.07
CA GLU A 9 -7.01 -25.45 40.32
C GLU A 9 -5.59 -26.05 40.28
N GLY A 10 -5.20 -26.73 39.17
CA GLY A 10 -3.89 -27.35 39.04
C GLY A 10 -3.78 -28.76 39.65
N ASN A 11 -4.90 -29.36 40.11
CA ASN A 11 -4.90 -30.72 40.65
C ASN A 11 -5.06 -31.77 39.58
N PHE A 12 -4.36 -32.89 39.73
CA PHE A 12 -4.47 -34.05 38.86
C PHE A 12 -4.51 -35.34 39.65
N THR A 13 -5.07 -36.39 39.07
CA THR A 13 -5.03 -37.77 39.57
C THR A 13 -4.58 -38.67 38.45
N LEU A 14 -3.59 -39.51 38.71
CA LEU A 14 -3.07 -40.47 37.72
C LEU A 14 -2.71 -41.77 38.43
N MET A 15 -3.20 -42.91 37.94
CA MET A 15 -2.74 -44.22 38.35
C MET A 15 -1.49 -44.61 37.58
N ALA A 16 -0.37 -44.73 38.24
CA ALA A 16 0.92 -45.09 37.66
C ALA A 16 1.67 -46.07 38.53
N PRO A 17 2.50 -46.99 37.95
CA PRO A 17 3.35 -47.92 38.73
C PRO A 17 4.32 -47.13 39.63
N GLU A 18 4.65 -47.68 40.80
CA GLU A 18 5.46 -47.06 41.85
C GLU A 18 6.87 -46.59 41.38
N ASN A 19 7.43 -47.28 40.37
CA ASN A 19 8.75 -47.00 39.82
C ASN A 19 8.68 -46.08 38.56
N SER A 20 7.54 -45.45 38.26
CA SER A 20 7.38 -44.57 37.09
C SER A 20 7.97 -43.18 37.36
N THR A 21 8.39 -42.51 36.27
CA THR A 21 8.72 -41.10 36.29
C THR A 21 7.52 -40.33 35.71
N LEU A 22 7.00 -39.39 36.48
CA LEU A 22 5.97 -38.44 35.99
C LEU A 22 6.63 -37.23 35.33
N VAL A 23 6.12 -36.88 34.16
CA VAL A 23 6.52 -35.71 33.41
C VAL A 23 5.36 -34.72 33.40
N ALA A 24 5.54 -33.53 33.94
CA ALA A 24 4.58 -32.44 33.80
C ALA A 24 5.09 -31.47 32.76
N SER A 25 4.27 -31.20 31.76
CA SER A 25 4.57 -30.19 30.72
C SER A 25 3.39 -29.25 30.53
N PHE A 26 3.69 -27.97 30.36
CA PHE A 26 2.70 -26.96 30.02
C PHE A 26 3.33 -25.99 29.03
N ILE A 27 2.55 -25.44 28.10
CA ILE A 27 3.04 -24.52 27.09
C ILE A 27 3.63 -23.29 27.79
N GLY A 28 4.89 -22.93 27.48
CA GLY A 28 5.61 -21.82 28.10
C GLY A 28 6.30 -22.15 29.43
N TYR A 29 6.39 -23.42 29.80
CA TYR A 29 7.10 -23.87 30.99
C TYR A 29 8.05 -25.04 30.66
N THR A 30 9.21 -25.06 31.32
CA THR A 30 10.16 -26.18 31.20
C THR A 30 9.52 -27.46 31.75
N PRO A 31 9.48 -28.57 30.98
CA PRO A 31 8.98 -29.84 31.49
C PRO A 31 9.77 -30.28 32.71
N VAL A 32 9.05 -30.70 33.73
CA VAL A 32 9.67 -31.17 34.98
C VAL A 32 9.40 -32.67 35.15
N GLU A 33 10.44 -33.46 35.36
CA GLU A 33 10.37 -34.92 35.60
C GLU A 33 10.59 -35.23 37.08
N ILE A 34 9.67 -35.99 37.65
CA ILE A 34 9.79 -36.42 39.07
C ILE A 34 9.59 -37.99 39.09
N PRO A 35 10.61 -38.74 39.53
CA PRO A 35 10.45 -40.16 39.76
C PRO A 35 9.56 -40.39 40.99
N LEU A 36 8.55 -41.25 40.88
CA LEU A 36 7.58 -41.51 41.94
C LEU A 36 8.20 -42.13 43.19
N LYS A 37 9.04 -43.15 43.03
CA LYS A 37 9.71 -43.85 44.15
C LYS A 37 8.77 -44.10 45.33
N GLY A 38 7.53 -44.57 45.06
CA GLY A 38 6.52 -44.83 46.07
C GLY A 38 5.77 -43.61 46.64
N LYS A 39 5.99 -42.39 46.14
CA LYS A 39 5.26 -41.18 46.57
C LYS A 39 3.83 -41.19 46.06
N LYS A 40 2.86 -41.03 46.96
CA LYS A 40 1.43 -40.92 46.63
C LYS A 40 0.96 -39.50 46.28
N ILE A 41 1.73 -38.48 46.67
CA ILE A 41 1.47 -37.07 46.39
C ILE A 41 2.72 -36.49 45.76
N VAL A 42 2.58 -35.84 44.61
CA VAL A 42 3.65 -35.16 43.89
C VAL A 42 3.19 -33.76 43.53
N VAL A 43 4.04 -32.78 43.85
CA VAL A 43 3.82 -31.38 43.49
C VAL A 43 4.86 -31.00 42.44
N PHE A 44 4.39 -30.58 41.30
CA PHE A 44 5.22 -30.03 40.27
C PHE A 44 5.27 -28.49 40.41
N LYS A 45 6.46 -27.96 40.51
CA LYS A 45 6.67 -26.52 40.42
C LYS A 45 7.26 -26.22 39.06
N LEU A 46 6.38 -25.88 38.11
CA LEU A 46 6.81 -25.51 36.78
C LEU A 46 7.48 -24.16 36.80
N VAL A 47 8.63 -24.04 36.15
CA VAL A 47 9.36 -22.79 35.97
C VAL A 47 9.02 -22.31 34.58
N PRO A 48 8.63 -21.04 34.40
CA PRO A 48 8.44 -20.49 33.07
C PRO A 48 9.68 -20.76 32.22
N ASP A 49 9.48 -21.35 31.06
CA ASP A 49 10.56 -21.53 30.10
C ASP A 49 10.94 -20.14 29.60
N ALA A 50 12.07 -19.63 30.06
CA ALA A 50 12.65 -18.40 29.58
C ALA A 50 13.23 -18.54 28.16
N GLN A 51 13.31 -19.76 27.61
CA GLN A 51 13.38 -19.94 26.18
C GLN A 51 12.02 -19.55 25.62
N SER A 52 11.87 -18.27 25.27
CA SER A 52 10.82 -17.84 24.38
C SER A 52 10.74 -18.86 23.26
N LEU A 53 9.55 -19.40 22.97
CA LEU A 53 9.24 -20.09 21.73
C LEU A 53 10.09 -19.44 20.65
N GLU A 54 11.04 -20.17 20.05
CA GLU A 54 12.06 -19.58 19.15
C GLU A 54 11.31 -18.75 18.12
N GLU A 55 11.23 -17.44 18.34
CA GLU A 55 10.49 -16.53 17.47
C GLU A 55 11.13 -16.60 16.09
N VAL A 56 10.37 -17.15 15.14
CA VAL A 56 10.81 -17.34 13.77
C VAL A 56 10.37 -16.13 12.98
N VAL A 57 11.29 -15.51 12.28
CA VAL A 57 11.05 -14.37 11.41
C VAL A 57 11.05 -14.83 9.96
N VAL A 58 10.09 -14.36 9.18
CA VAL A 58 10.08 -14.56 7.73
C VAL A 58 11.14 -13.66 7.11
N VAL A 59 12.06 -14.27 6.40
CA VAL A 59 13.15 -13.63 5.67
C VAL A 59 13.06 -14.02 4.20
N GLY A 60 13.89 -13.44 3.33
CA GLY A 60 13.87 -13.74 1.90
C GLY A 60 13.80 -15.25 1.61
N PHE A 61 12.70 -15.70 1.00
CA PHE A 61 12.41 -17.07 0.55
C PHE A 61 12.47 -18.19 1.63
N GLY A 62 12.41 -17.79 2.92
CA GLY A 62 12.46 -18.77 4.02
C GLY A 62 12.17 -18.14 5.37
N THR A 63 12.43 -18.90 6.42
CA THR A 63 12.30 -18.48 7.80
C THR A 63 13.62 -18.66 8.52
N GLN A 64 13.94 -17.77 9.44
CA GLN A 64 15.10 -17.86 10.32
C GLN A 64 14.70 -17.62 11.77
N LYS A 65 15.45 -18.21 12.72
CA LYS A 65 15.29 -17.87 14.14
C LYS A 65 15.65 -16.39 14.32
N LYS A 66 14.83 -15.62 15.00
CA LYS A 66 15.04 -14.18 15.25
C LYS A 66 16.43 -13.89 15.81
N ALA A 67 16.91 -14.75 16.71
CA ALA A 67 18.26 -14.66 17.28
C ALA A 67 19.36 -14.72 16.20
N SER A 68 19.18 -15.54 15.15
CA SER A 68 20.16 -15.75 14.08
C SER A 68 20.10 -14.73 12.95
N VAL A 69 19.05 -13.91 12.86
CA VAL A 69 18.93 -12.88 11.81
C VAL A 69 19.94 -11.77 12.04
N VAL A 70 20.77 -11.47 11.05
CA VAL A 70 21.79 -10.42 11.10
C VAL A 70 21.36 -9.17 10.35
N GLY A 71 20.53 -9.32 9.32
CA GLY A 71 19.98 -8.20 8.56
C GLY A 71 18.98 -7.36 9.36
N ALA A 72 18.77 -6.12 8.92
CA ALA A 72 17.76 -5.23 9.49
C ALA A 72 16.35 -5.67 9.08
N VAL A 73 15.76 -6.55 9.84
CA VAL A 73 14.41 -7.09 9.64
C VAL A 73 13.50 -6.66 10.79
N GLN A 74 12.37 -6.04 10.46
CA GLN A 74 11.33 -5.70 11.42
C GLN A 74 10.16 -6.67 11.27
N SER A 75 9.84 -7.43 12.31
CA SER A 75 8.64 -8.25 12.37
C SER A 75 7.58 -7.56 13.23
N ILE A 76 6.32 -7.67 12.84
CA ILE A 76 5.19 -7.03 13.51
C ILE A 76 4.13 -8.08 13.79
N LYS A 77 3.58 -8.05 15.00
CA LYS A 77 2.48 -8.93 15.37
C LYS A 77 1.20 -8.49 14.65
N PRO A 78 0.46 -9.42 14.00
CA PRO A 78 -0.76 -9.06 13.27
C PRO A 78 -1.81 -8.32 14.11
N ALA A 79 -1.85 -8.54 15.41
CA ALA A 79 -2.74 -7.83 16.32
C ALA A 79 -2.47 -6.32 16.38
N GLU A 80 -1.23 -5.89 16.18
CA GLU A 80 -0.82 -4.48 16.16
C GLU A 80 -1.24 -3.78 14.86
N LEU A 81 -1.54 -4.54 13.80
CA LEU A 81 -2.00 -4.03 12.52
C LEU A 81 -3.53 -3.81 12.48
N ARG A 82 -4.24 -4.11 13.56
CA ARG A 82 -5.69 -3.89 13.64
C ARG A 82 -6.00 -2.41 13.85
N VAL A 83 -6.70 -1.83 12.90
CA VAL A 83 -7.21 -0.46 12.92
C VAL A 83 -8.65 -0.46 12.38
N PRO A 84 -9.49 0.52 12.74
CA PRO A 84 -10.84 0.64 12.22
C PRO A 84 -10.82 1.20 10.78
N SER A 85 -10.09 0.54 9.88
CA SER A 85 -9.96 0.89 8.47
C SER A 85 -9.98 -0.38 7.63
N SER A 86 -10.53 -0.30 6.44
CA SER A 86 -10.57 -1.37 5.46
C SER A 86 -9.22 -1.56 4.71
N ASN A 87 -8.25 -0.66 4.92
CA ASN A 87 -6.94 -0.68 4.25
C ASN A 87 -5.80 -0.93 5.25
N LEU A 88 -5.04 -2.02 5.02
CA LEU A 88 -3.96 -2.44 5.91
C LEU A 88 -2.86 -1.38 6.07
N SER A 89 -2.49 -0.67 4.99
CA SER A 89 -1.41 0.33 5.02
C SER A 89 -1.66 1.51 5.96
N THR A 90 -2.91 1.80 6.30
CA THR A 90 -3.26 2.87 7.26
C THR A 90 -2.79 2.56 8.68
N SER A 91 -2.52 1.28 8.97
CA SER A 91 -1.99 0.84 10.27
C SER A 91 -0.48 1.07 10.44
N PHE A 92 0.25 1.42 9.38
CA PHE A 92 1.72 1.49 9.42
C PHE A 92 2.26 2.73 10.12
N ALA A 93 1.53 3.85 10.01
CA ALA A 93 1.97 5.12 10.57
C ALA A 93 2.18 5.04 12.09
N GLY A 94 3.39 5.37 12.55
CA GLY A 94 3.75 5.38 13.96
C GLY A 94 3.89 4.02 14.65
N ARG A 95 3.69 2.90 13.92
CA ARG A 95 3.76 1.54 14.49
C ARG A 95 4.95 0.73 13.99
N ILE A 96 5.55 1.13 12.89
CA ILE A 96 6.61 0.39 12.24
C ILE A 96 7.87 1.25 12.17
N ALA A 97 8.90 0.86 12.92
CA ALA A 97 10.18 1.56 12.89
C ALA A 97 10.81 1.53 11.49
N GLY A 98 11.20 2.72 10.98
CA GLY A 98 11.79 2.87 9.66
C GLY A 98 10.79 2.84 8.49
N VAL A 99 9.47 2.88 8.76
CA VAL A 99 8.44 3.09 7.74
C VAL A 99 7.83 4.48 7.89
N ILE A 100 7.91 5.25 6.83
CA ILE A 100 7.20 6.52 6.70
C ILE A 100 5.90 6.21 5.97
N SER A 101 4.76 6.51 6.59
CA SER A 101 3.44 6.26 6.02
C SER A 101 2.59 7.51 6.08
N MET A 102 1.89 7.83 4.99
CA MET A 102 1.06 9.01 4.88
C MET A 102 -0.24 8.69 4.14
N GLN A 103 -1.35 8.81 4.83
CA GLN A 103 -2.68 8.79 4.22
C GLN A 103 -3.00 10.19 3.70
N ARG A 104 -3.23 10.33 2.39
CA ARG A 104 -3.50 11.63 1.74
C ARG A 104 -4.95 12.03 1.80
N THR A 105 -5.85 11.06 1.78
CA THR A 105 -7.30 11.26 1.77
C THR A 105 -7.99 10.16 2.57
N GLY A 106 -9.19 10.45 3.07
CA GLY A 106 -10.09 9.45 3.64
C GLY A 106 -11.20 9.02 2.68
N GLU A 107 -11.08 9.33 1.39
CA GLU A 107 -12.05 8.97 0.36
C GLU A 107 -12.12 7.44 0.20
N PRO A 108 -13.31 6.82 0.34
CA PRO A 108 -13.46 5.39 0.14
C PRO A 108 -12.94 4.92 -1.22
N GLY A 109 -12.05 3.92 -1.19
CA GLY A 109 -11.38 3.40 -2.38
C GLY A 109 -10.07 4.10 -2.76
N ALA A 110 -9.78 5.28 -2.18
CA ALA A 110 -8.52 6.02 -2.30
C ALA A 110 -7.84 6.29 -0.95
N ASP A 111 -8.39 5.75 0.14
CA ASP A 111 -8.00 5.96 1.54
C ASP A 111 -6.82 5.08 1.99
N GLY A 112 -6.17 4.36 1.10
CA GLY A 112 -4.91 3.68 1.38
C GLY A 112 -3.78 4.68 1.67
N ALA A 113 -2.86 4.31 2.56
CA ALA A 113 -1.68 5.12 2.84
C ALA A 113 -0.55 4.81 1.85
N ASN A 114 0.13 5.84 1.38
CA ASN A 114 1.43 5.71 0.73
C ASN A 114 2.49 5.48 1.80
N PHE A 115 3.46 4.62 1.54
CA PHE A 115 4.48 4.30 2.52
C PHE A 115 5.83 4.03 1.86
N TRP A 116 6.89 4.36 2.58
CA TRP A 116 8.28 4.19 2.16
C TRP A 116 9.09 3.57 3.29
N ILE A 117 10.01 2.69 2.93
CA ILE A 117 10.95 2.11 3.88
C ILE A 117 12.20 2.99 3.92
N ARG A 118 12.48 3.60 5.08
CA ARG A 118 13.58 4.55 5.30
C ARG A 118 13.54 5.80 4.39
N GLY A 119 12.39 6.12 3.81
CA GLY A 119 12.19 7.27 2.93
C GLY A 119 12.46 6.99 1.45
N ALA A 120 12.34 8.03 0.63
CA ALA A 120 12.58 7.93 -0.80
C ALA A 120 14.09 8.09 -1.09
N ALA A 121 14.71 7.05 -1.63
CA ALA A 121 16.14 7.03 -1.95
C ALA A 121 16.41 7.16 -3.46
N THR A 122 15.38 7.33 -4.28
CA THR A 122 15.47 7.60 -5.72
C THR A 122 14.43 8.62 -6.15
N PHE A 123 14.63 9.24 -7.29
CA PHE A 123 13.66 10.11 -7.98
C PHE A 123 13.43 9.66 -9.43
N SER A 124 13.87 8.45 -9.78
CA SER A 124 13.59 7.76 -11.03
C SER A 124 12.74 6.53 -10.75
N GLY A 125 11.77 6.23 -11.63
CA GLY A 125 10.87 5.09 -11.48
C GLY A 125 10.00 5.17 -10.22
N THR A 126 9.71 4.00 -9.62
CA THR A 126 8.94 3.92 -8.37
C THR A 126 9.83 3.97 -7.12
N THR A 127 9.34 4.62 -6.07
CA THR A 127 9.94 4.60 -4.72
C THR A 127 9.30 3.56 -3.80
N ASP A 128 8.29 2.84 -4.31
CA ASP A 128 7.50 1.89 -3.53
C ASP A 128 8.34 0.64 -3.19
N PRO A 129 8.17 0.08 -1.99
CA PRO A 129 8.76 -1.21 -1.64
C PRO A 129 8.11 -2.35 -2.42
N LEU A 130 8.85 -3.42 -2.62
CA LEU A 130 8.34 -4.65 -3.19
C LEU A 130 7.52 -5.42 -2.16
N ILE A 131 6.34 -5.92 -2.53
CA ILE A 131 5.43 -6.59 -1.61
C ILE A 131 5.19 -8.03 -2.05
N PHE A 132 5.35 -8.97 -1.11
CA PHE A 132 5.04 -10.38 -1.32
C PHE A 132 4.02 -10.87 -0.30
N ILE A 133 3.04 -11.63 -0.79
CA ILE A 133 2.11 -12.39 0.03
C ILE A 133 2.31 -13.87 -0.30
N ASP A 134 2.74 -14.66 0.69
CA ASP A 134 3.03 -16.09 0.54
C ASP A 134 3.99 -16.42 -0.63
N GLY A 135 4.96 -15.53 -0.86
CA GLY A 135 5.93 -15.65 -1.96
C GLY A 135 5.45 -15.15 -3.33
N VAL A 136 4.22 -14.67 -3.43
CA VAL A 136 3.66 -14.07 -4.65
C VAL A 136 3.78 -12.56 -4.59
N GLU A 137 4.32 -11.97 -5.65
CA GLU A 137 4.39 -10.51 -5.79
C GLU A 137 3.00 -9.91 -5.99
N VAL A 138 2.70 -8.85 -5.25
CA VAL A 138 1.41 -8.16 -5.28
C VAL A 138 1.56 -6.64 -5.26
N SER A 139 0.50 -5.92 -5.64
CA SER A 139 0.45 -4.47 -5.51
C SER A 139 0.11 -4.02 -4.08
N ALA A 140 0.36 -2.74 -3.76
CA ALA A 140 -0.09 -2.14 -2.51
C ALA A 140 -1.63 -2.21 -2.34
N GLY A 141 -2.39 -2.12 -3.45
CA GLY A 141 -3.84 -2.30 -3.45
C GLY A 141 -4.27 -3.71 -3.04
N ASP A 142 -3.60 -4.74 -3.55
CA ASP A 142 -3.86 -6.13 -3.17
C ASP A 142 -3.53 -6.38 -1.69
N MET A 143 -2.42 -5.83 -1.20
CA MET A 143 -2.03 -5.88 0.21
C MET A 143 -3.07 -5.20 1.11
N ASN A 144 -3.56 -4.03 0.71
CA ASN A 144 -4.54 -3.28 1.48
C ASN A 144 -5.86 -4.04 1.70
N ALA A 145 -6.19 -4.95 0.81
CA ALA A 145 -7.43 -5.71 0.87
C ALA A 145 -7.35 -6.96 1.76
N ILE A 146 -6.18 -7.29 2.32
CA ILE A 146 -6.04 -8.46 3.20
C ILE A 146 -6.50 -8.09 4.61
N PRO A 147 -7.45 -8.86 5.18
CA PRO A 147 -7.81 -8.70 6.58
C PRO A 147 -6.63 -9.02 7.50
N SER A 148 -6.41 -8.22 8.54
CA SER A 148 -5.34 -8.46 9.52
C SER A 148 -5.44 -9.84 10.20
N GLU A 149 -6.66 -10.37 10.31
CA GLU A 149 -6.94 -11.70 10.85
C GLU A 149 -6.40 -12.85 9.99
N ALA A 150 -6.24 -12.61 8.68
CA ALA A 150 -5.68 -13.61 7.75
C ALA A 150 -4.15 -13.64 7.79
N ILE A 151 -3.51 -12.64 8.41
CA ILE A 151 -2.05 -12.53 8.48
C ILE A 151 -1.53 -13.37 9.66
N GLU A 152 -0.50 -14.17 9.39
CA GLU A 152 0.28 -14.91 10.40
C GLU A 152 1.55 -14.14 10.79
N ASN A 153 2.32 -13.69 9.77
CA ASN A 153 3.53 -12.92 9.95
C ASN A 153 3.57 -11.73 8.99
N PHE A 154 4.09 -10.61 9.49
CA PHE A 154 4.37 -9.42 8.71
C PHE A 154 5.81 -9.00 8.99
N SER A 155 6.66 -8.99 7.94
CA SER A 155 8.08 -8.68 8.05
C SER A 155 8.48 -7.63 7.02
N ILE A 156 9.35 -6.71 7.42
CA ILE A 156 9.92 -5.69 6.55
C ILE A 156 11.42 -5.84 6.51
N LEU A 157 11.96 -5.97 5.30
CA LEU A 157 13.38 -6.08 5.01
C LEU A 157 13.90 -4.70 4.59
N LYS A 158 14.87 -4.14 5.34
CA LYS A 158 15.27 -2.74 5.19
C LYS A 158 16.67 -2.56 4.60
N ASP A 159 17.59 -3.49 4.83
CA ASP A 159 18.99 -3.38 4.41
C ASP A 159 19.33 -4.28 3.20
N ALA A 160 20.54 -4.17 2.70
CA ALA A 160 20.98 -4.92 1.52
C ALA A 160 21.05 -6.42 1.79
N SER A 161 21.46 -6.87 2.99
CA SER A 161 21.59 -8.30 3.29
C SER A 161 20.22 -8.98 3.26
N ALA A 162 19.19 -8.33 3.82
CA ALA A 162 17.84 -8.85 3.81
C ALA A 162 17.19 -8.80 2.42
N THR A 163 17.50 -7.79 1.58
CA THR A 163 16.82 -7.57 0.28
C THR A 163 17.56 -8.11 -0.93
N ALA A 164 18.86 -8.48 -0.82
CA ALA A 164 19.67 -8.96 -1.95
C ALA A 164 19.06 -10.13 -2.71
N LEU A 165 18.35 -11.02 -2.03
CA LEU A 165 17.67 -12.18 -2.61
C LEU A 165 16.52 -11.82 -3.56
N TYR A 166 15.90 -10.63 -3.38
CA TYR A 166 14.86 -10.11 -4.26
C TYR A 166 15.42 -9.31 -5.43
N GLY A 167 16.73 -9.25 -5.50
CA GLY A 167 17.49 -8.67 -6.59
C GLY A 167 17.24 -7.19 -6.77
N ALA A 168 17.28 -6.77 -8.02
CA ALA A 168 17.13 -5.40 -8.43
C ALA A 168 15.86 -4.69 -7.97
N ARG A 169 14.81 -5.41 -7.71
CA ARG A 169 13.51 -4.85 -7.34
C ARG A 169 13.39 -4.61 -5.83
N GLY A 170 14.26 -5.24 -5.02
CA GLY A 170 14.33 -5.06 -3.58
C GLY A 170 15.06 -3.79 -3.12
N ALA A 171 15.50 -2.92 -4.03
CA ALA A 171 16.30 -1.73 -3.70
C ALA A 171 15.60 -0.76 -2.73
N ASN A 172 14.28 -0.61 -2.84
CA ASN A 172 13.46 0.25 -1.98
C ASN A 172 12.93 -0.46 -0.72
N GLY A 173 13.46 -1.65 -0.42
CA GLY A 173 12.98 -2.51 0.68
C GLY A 173 11.91 -3.51 0.22
N VAL A 174 11.62 -4.47 1.09
CA VAL A 174 10.67 -5.56 0.80
C VAL A 174 9.74 -5.77 1.97
N ILE A 175 8.45 -5.92 1.70
CA ILE A 175 7.43 -6.33 2.66
C ILE A 175 7.07 -7.78 2.38
N LEU A 176 7.14 -8.61 3.42
CA LEU A 176 6.78 -10.02 3.38
C LEU A 176 5.59 -10.27 4.29
N ILE A 177 4.52 -10.76 3.70
CA ILE A 177 3.31 -11.15 4.41
C ILE A 177 3.14 -12.67 4.24
N THR A 178 3.02 -13.36 5.36
CA THR A 178 2.63 -14.77 5.36
C THR A 178 1.23 -14.87 5.92
N THR A 179 0.37 -15.55 5.20
CA THR A 179 -1.02 -15.76 5.62
C THR A 179 -1.15 -17.03 6.44
N ARG A 180 -2.19 -17.07 7.27
CA ARG A 180 -2.43 -18.19 8.18
C ARG A 180 -2.63 -19.52 7.44
N THR A 181 -2.25 -20.58 8.11
CA THR A 181 -2.50 -21.96 7.69
C THR A 181 -3.23 -22.72 8.81
N GLY A 182 -3.77 -23.88 8.49
CA GLY A 182 -4.38 -24.76 9.50
C GLY A 182 -3.39 -25.75 10.12
N LYS A 183 -2.08 -25.55 9.92
CA LYS A 183 -1.04 -26.45 10.40
C LYS A 183 -1.11 -26.60 11.93
N ASP A 184 -0.91 -27.84 12.40
CA ASP A 184 -0.87 -28.22 13.83
C ASP A 184 -2.18 -27.95 14.61
N LEU A 185 -3.32 -27.75 13.92
CA LEU A 185 -4.64 -27.60 14.51
C LEU A 185 -5.42 -28.93 14.40
N GLU A 186 -5.58 -29.65 15.50
CA GLU A 186 -6.37 -30.89 15.53
C GLU A 186 -7.88 -30.66 15.38
N LYS A 187 -8.35 -29.44 15.74
CA LYS A 187 -9.77 -29.07 15.64
C LYS A 187 -9.92 -27.81 14.78
N ALA A 188 -10.96 -27.77 13.97
CA ALA A 188 -11.29 -26.59 13.21
C ALA A 188 -11.58 -25.40 14.13
N ARG A 189 -11.02 -24.24 13.80
CA ARG A 189 -11.31 -22.95 14.46
C ARG A 189 -12.08 -22.07 13.50
N ILE A 190 -13.19 -21.54 13.99
CA ILE A 190 -14.02 -20.58 13.27
C ILE A 190 -13.91 -19.25 14.00
N ASN A 191 -13.62 -18.20 13.25
CA ASN A 191 -13.56 -16.84 13.76
C ASN A 191 -14.45 -15.93 12.91
N VAL A 192 -15.37 -15.22 13.55
CA VAL A 192 -16.26 -14.25 12.91
C VAL A 192 -16.00 -12.91 13.54
N ARG A 193 -15.86 -11.88 12.71
CA ARG A 193 -15.74 -10.49 13.14
C ARG A 193 -16.69 -9.63 12.33
N ILE A 194 -17.41 -8.74 13.01
CA ILE A 194 -18.29 -7.76 12.41
C ILE A 194 -17.96 -6.42 13.05
N ASP A 195 -17.70 -5.42 12.23
CA ASP A 195 -17.37 -4.07 12.68
C ASP A 195 -18.31 -3.05 12.03
N ASN A 196 -18.74 -2.06 12.83
CA ASN A 196 -19.31 -0.81 12.37
C ASN A 196 -18.40 0.33 12.78
N THR A 197 -17.99 1.14 11.82
CA THR A 197 -17.05 2.24 12.04
C THR A 197 -17.71 3.56 11.66
N PHE A 198 -17.75 4.51 12.60
CA PHE A 198 -18.15 5.88 12.32
C PHE A 198 -16.92 6.69 11.94
N THR A 199 -16.98 7.36 10.81
CA THR A 199 -15.90 8.20 10.28
C THR A 199 -16.36 9.63 10.17
N ALA A 200 -15.50 10.58 10.54
CA ALA A 200 -15.74 12.01 10.43
C ALA A 200 -14.45 12.71 9.96
N PRO A 201 -14.55 13.87 9.30
CA PRO A 201 -13.36 14.65 8.94
C PRO A 201 -12.58 15.02 10.20
N THR A 202 -11.27 14.81 10.18
CA THR A 202 -10.37 15.25 11.28
C THR A 202 -10.24 16.76 11.32
N ARG A 203 -10.46 17.43 10.17
CA ARG A 203 -10.43 18.87 10.02
C ARG A 203 -11.32 19.28 8.85
N THR A 204 -12.17 20.28 9.06
CA THR A 204 -12.89 21.01 8.01
C THR A 204 -12.27 22.39 7.85
N LEU A 205 -12.17 22.86 6.60
CA LEU A 205 -11.71 24.22 6.32
C LEU A 205 -12.87 25.19 6.57
N LYS A 206 -12.61 26.26 7.33
CA LYS A 206 -13.53 27.37 7.48
C LYS A 206 -13.18 28.45 6.45
N LEU A 207 -14.07 28.68 5.53
CA LEU A 207 -13.97 29.76 4.55
C LEU A 207 -14.62 31.04 5.08
N ALA A 208 -14.30 32.17 4.49
CA ALA A 208 -14.99 33.42 4.78
C ALA A 208 -16.45 33.31 4.32
N ASP A 209 -17.40 33.73 5.18
CA ASP A 209 -18.79 33.85 4.79
C ASP A 209 -18.99 34.95 3.73
N ALA A 210 -20.18 34.99 3.14
CA ALA A 210 -20.49 35.93 2.08
C ALA A 210 -20.33 37.38 2.52
N VAL A 211 -20.73 37.73 3.73
CA VAL A 211 -20.68 39.11 4.27
C VAL A 211 -19.22 39.52 4.44
N THR A 212 -18.42 38.68 5.05
CA THR A 212 -16.97 38.92 5.23
C THR A 212 -16.26 39.06 3.86
N ALA A 213 -16.57 38.14 2.93
CA ALA A 213 -15.95 38.18 1.60
C ALA A 213 -16.35 39.45 0.80
N MET A 214 -17.61 39.88 0.88
CA MET A 214 -18.08 41.11 0.24
C MET A 214 -17.41 42.35 0.81
N LYS A 215 -17.31 42.48 2.14
CA LYS A 215 -16.64 43.57 2.82
C LYS A 215 -15.14 43.66 2.44
N LEU A 216 -14.43 42.53 2.49
CA LEU A 216 -13.03 42.46 2.09
C LEU A 216 -12.81 42.80 0.60
N ARG A 217 -13.74 42.41 -0.27
CA ARG A 217 -13.69 42.78 -1.69
C ARG A 217 -13.87 44.28 -1.91
N ASN A 218 -14.82 44.90 -1.22
CA ASN A 218 -15.05 46.34 -1.26
C ASN A 218 -13.83 47.08 -0.71
N GLU A 219 -13.29 46.64 0.43
CA GLU A 219 -12.10 47.21 1.03
C GLU A 219 -10.90 47.16 0.07
N ALA A 220 -10.70 46.02 -0.59
CA ALA A 220 -9.62 45.82 -1.57
C ALA A 220 -9.72 46.78 -2.79
N ILE A 221 -10.93 47.19 -3.16
CA ILE A 221 -11.13 48.18 -4.23
C ILE A 221 -10.87 49.59 -3.71
N LEU A 222 -11.51 49.98 -2.60
CA LEU A 222 -11.47 51.35 -2.08
C LEU A 222 -10.09 51.75 -1.54
N THR A 223 -9.30 50.81 -1.01
CA THR A 223 -7.91 51.07 -0.58
C THR A 223 -6.98 51.32 -1.74
N ARG A 224 -7.25 50.80 -2.92
CA ARG A 224 -6.45 51.03 -4.13
C ARG A 224 -6.96 52.22 -4.95
N ASN A 225 -8.26 52.46 -4.90
CA ASN A 225 -8.94 53.56 -5.57
C ASN A 225 -10.05 54.07 -4.65
N PRO A 226 -9.76 55.11 -3.82
CA PRO A 226 -10.74 55.68 -2.87
C PRO A 226 -12.02 56.20 -3.52
N ASP A 227 -11.95 56.65 -4.77
CA ASP A 227 -13.10 57.12 -5.56
C ASP A 227 -13.77 56.01 -6.36
N GLY A 228 -13.33 54.75 -6.19
CA GLY A 228 -13.83 53.59 -6.90
C GLY A 228 -15.24 53.18 -6.44
N THR A 229 -16.00 52.54 -7.33
CA THR A 229 -17.29 51.97 -6.97
C THR A 229 -17.09 50.64 -6.25
N PRO A 230 -17.66 50.46 -5.05
CA PRO A 230 -17.66 49.18 -4.36
C PRO A 230 -18.27 48.06 -5.23
N ALA A 231 -17.72 46.83 -5.15
CA ALA A 231 -18.24 45.71 -5.92
C ALA A 231 -19.61 45.24 -5.41
N PHE A 232 -19.93 45.52 -4.13
CA PHE A 232 -21.19 45.15 -3.50
C PHE A 232 -21.77 46.35 -2.79
N SER A 233 -23.09 46.57 -2.99
CA SER A 233 -23.82 47.65 -2.30
C SER A 233 -24.04 47.30 -0.82
N ASP A 234 -24.30 48.33 -0.01
CA ASP A 234 -24.63 48.13 1.42
C ASP A 234 -25.91 47.33 1.59
N ASP A 235 -26.92 47.51 0.73
CA ASP A 235 -28.12 46.68 0.74
C ASP A 235 -27.86 45.23 0.51
N LYS A 236 -26.98 44.90 -0.45
CA LYS A 236 -26.57 43.52 -0.70
C LYS A 236 -25.87 42.88 0.51
N ILE A 237 -24.98 43.62 1.15
CA ILE A 237 -24.28 43.16 2.35
C ILE A 237 -25.25 43.00 3.52
N GLN A 238 -26.12 43.99 3.74
CA GLN A 238 -27.08 43.99 4.83
C GLN A 238 -28.18 42.90 4.64
N GLY A 239 -28.72 42.75 3.43
CA GLY A 239 -29.68 41.74 3.10
C GLY A 239 -29.13 40.34 3.28
N THR A 240 -27.85 40.11 2.97
CA THR A 240 -27.16 38.84 3.21
C THR A 240 -26.94 38.59 4.70
N LEU A 241 -26.57 39.64 5.48
CA LEU A 241 -26.40 39.55 6.93
C LEU A 241 -27.69 39.18 7.65
N GLU A 242 -28.81 39.80 7.24
CA GLU A 242 -30.15 39.55 7.78
C GLU A 242 -30.77 38.23 7.35
N GLY A 243 -30.13 37.53 6.39
CA GLY A 243 -30.64 36.29 5.85
C GLY A 243 -31.98 36.47 5.10
N ARG A 244 -32.15 37.57 4.34
CA ARG A 244 -33.32 37.81 3.49
C ARG A 244 -33.43 36.67 2.46
N ASN A 245 -34.05 36.87 1.37
CA ASN A 245 -34.21 35.84 0.33
C ASN A 245 -32.87 35.17 -0.10
N GLN A 246 -32.76 33.87 0.08
CA GLN A 246 -31.53 33.09 -0.16
C GLN A 246 -31.07 33.08 -1.64
N TYR A 247 -31.96 33.36 -2.59
CA TYR A 247 -31.64 33.41 -4.02
C TYR A 247 -31.11 34.79 -4.44
N VAL A 248 -31.63 35.83 -3.80
CA VAL A 248 -31.22 37.22 -4.05
C VAL A 248 -30.01 37.58 -3.21
N TYR A 249 -29.96 37.15 -1.97
CA TYR A 249 -28.89 37.42 -0.99
C TYR A 249 -28.19 36.11 -0.54
N PRO A 250 -27.58 35.36 -1.45
CA PRO A 250 -26.99 34.07 -1.10
C PRO A 250 -25.84 34.21 -0.09
N ASN A 251 -25.80 33.29 0.87
CA ASN A 251 -24.71 33.07 1.81
C ASN A 251 -24.49 31.55 1.91
N VAL A 252 -23.85 30.98 0.90
CA VAL A 252 -23.74 29.53 0.76
C VAL A 252 -22.48 29.03 1.47
N ASP A 253 -22.68 28.24 2.52
CA ASP A 253 -21.61 27.36 3.03
C ASP A 253 -21.57 26.11 2.15
N TRP A 254 -20.64 26.07 1.20
CA TRP A 254 -20.52 24.98 0.25
C TRP A 254 -20.11 23.65 0.92
N PHE A 255 -19.33 23.71 2.02
CA PHE A 255 -18.98 22.49 2.76
C PHE A 255 -20.21 21.91 3.45
N ASP A 256 -20.94 22.69 4.22
CA ASP A 256 -22.15 22.23 4.86
C ASP A 256 -23.22 21.80 3.84
N TYR A 257 -23.33 22.51 2.72
CA TYR A 257 -24.31 22.18 1.68
C TYR A 257 -24.06 20.80 1.05
N MET A 258 -22.79 20.42 0.83
CA MET A 258 -22.42 19.22 0.05
C MET A 258 -22.04 18.02 0.90
N PHE A 259 -21.48 18.22 2.10
CA PHE A 259 -20.90 17.15 2.89
C PHE A 259 -21.73 16.86 4.15
N LYS A 260 -21.65 15.60 4.59
CA LYS A 260 -22.18 15.14 5.87
C LYS A 260 -21.13 15.31 6.96
N ASP A 261 -21.57 15.40 8.21
CA ASP A 261 -20.67 15.46 9.37
C ASP A 261 -19.99 14.12 9.65
N TYR A 262 -20.66 13.01 9.33
CA TYR A 262 -20.15 11.66 9.54
C TYR A 262 -20.69 10.67 8.49
N SER A 263 -19.96 9.57 8.34
CA SER A 263 -20.36 8.41 7.56
C SER A 263 -20.20 7.13 8.39
N MET A 264 -20.83 6.05 7.96
CA MET A 264 -20.77 4.76 8.65
C MET A 264 -20.29 3.69 7.66
N ASN A 265 -19.22 2.98 8.03
CA ASN A 265 -18.64 1.89 7.28
C ASN A 265 -18.92 0.56 7.98
N GLN A 266 -19.13 -0.51 7.22
CA GLN A 266 -19.41 -1.84 7.72
C GLN A 266 -18.38 -2.83 7.20
N SER A 267 -17.91 -3.72 8.05
CA SER A 267 -17.13 -4.86 7.63
C SER A 267 -17.53 -6.14 8.32
N ALA A 268 -17.42 -7.25 7.60
CA ALA A 268 -17.58 -8.58 8.16
C ALA A 268 -16.48 -9.49 7.63
N ASN A 269 -15.91 -10.32 8.51
CA ASN A 269 -14.89 -11.28 8.17
C ASN A 269 -15.20 -12.63 8.83
N LEU A 270 -15.12 -13.70 8.04
CA LEU A 270 -15.24 -15.10 8.47
C LEU A 270 -13.95 -15.83 8.13
N ASN A 271 -13.32 -16.44 9.13
CA ASN A 271 -12.16 -17.29 8.94
C ASN A 271 -12.44 -18.70 9.46
N VAL A 272 -12.08 -19.69 8.69
CA VAL A 272 -12.12 -21.12 9.07
C VAL A 272 -10.75 -21.70 8.83
N MET A 273 -10.16 -22.32 9.86
CA MET A 273 -8.85 -22.96 9.76
C MET A 273 -8.86 -24.29 10.50
N GLY A 274 -8.14 -25.25 9.98
CA GLY A 274 -7.99 -26.55 10.60
C GLY A 274 -7.02 -27.42 9.82
N GLY A 275 -6.68 -28.56 10.38
CA GLY A 275 -5.78 -29.47 9.71
C GLY A 275 -5.67 -30.81 10.38
N THR A 276 -5.01 -31.71 9.71
CA THR A 276 -4.57 -33.01 10.17
C THR A 276 -3.07 -33.15 9.89
N LYS A 277 -2.46 -34.26 10.24
CA LYS A 277 -1.06 -34.55 9.87
C LYS A 277 -0.83 -34.58 8.35
N LYS A 278 -1.89 -34.74 7.54
CA LYS A 278 -1.79 -34.88 6.08
C LYS A 278 -2.28 -33.67 5.32
N VAL A 279 -3.26 -32.92 5.84
CA VAL A 279 -3.89 -31.80 5.15
C VAL A 279 -4.07 -30.66 6.14
N ASP A 280 -3.73 -29.46 5.75
CA ASP A 280 -4.00 -28.22 6.45
C ASP A 280 -4.74 -27.23 5.53
N TYR A 281 -5.66 -26.46 6.10
CA TYR A 281 -6.44 -25.49 5.35
C TYR A 281 -6.71 -24.22 6.16
N PHE A 282 -6.76 -23.11 5.45
CA PHE A 282 -7.25 -21.82 5.92
C PHE A 282 -8.14 -21.22 4.84
N ILE A 283 -9.35 -20.82 5.21
CA ILE A 283 -10.31 -20.17 4.32
C ILE A 283 -10.78 -18.89 5.00
N SER A 284 -10.74 -17.78 4.28
CA SER A 284 -11.22 -16.48 4.74
C SER A 284 -12.15 -15.88 3.70
N ALA A 285 -13.26 -15.32 4.16
CA ALA A 285 -14.17 -14.51 3.35
C ALA A 285 -14.45 -13.19 4.07
N SER A 286 -14.37 -12.08 3.37
CA SER A 286 -14.67 -10.77 3.93
C SER A 286 -15.47 -9.88 2.99
N ILE A 287 -16.27 -9.01 3.59
CA ILE A 287 -16.98 -7.94 2.92
C ILE A 287 -16.70 -6.63 3.64
N ASN A 288 -16.36 -5.58 2.89
CA ASN A 288 -16.17 -4.24 3.40
C ASN A 288 -17.03 -3.28 2.56
N ASN A 289 -17.84 -2.45 3.22
CA ASN A 289 -18.67 -1.42 2.62
C ASN A 289 -18.25 -0.07 3.19
N ASP A 290 -17.47 0.69 2.44
CA ASP A 290 -16.99 2.01 2.81
C ASP A 290 -17.84 3.07 2.11
N ASN A 291 -18.41 4.00 2.89
CA ASN A 291 -19.30 5.04 2.40
C ASN A 291 -18.68 6.42 2.50
N GLY A 292 -18.87 7.23 1.46
CA GLY A 292 -18.42 8.62 1.41
C GLY A 292 -19.29 9.59 2.20
N MET A 293 -18.85 10.83 2.22
CA MET A 293 -19.48 11.91 3.01
C MET A 293 -20.32 12.89 2.19
N LEU A 294 -20.53 12.64 0.89
CA LEU A 294 -21.40 13.52 0.11
C LEU A 294 -22.86 13.37 0.53
N LYS A 295 -23.57 14.46 0.62
CA LYS A 295 -25.04 14.48 0.79
C LYS A 295 -25.70 13.96 -0.48
N LYS A 296 -26.70 13.10 -0.35
CA LYS A 296 -27.43 12.58 -1.50
C LYS A 296 -28.44 13.60 -1.99
N ASP A 297 -28.53 13.75 -3.30
CA ASP A 297 -29.62 14.49 -3.91
C ASP A 297 -30.82 13.55 -4.09
N PRO A 298 -31.97 13.81 -3.43
CA PRO A 298 -33.14 12.96 -3.54
C PRO A 298 -33.78 12.98 -4.96
N ASN A 299 -33.47 14.00 -5.75
CA ASN A 299 -34.03 14.14 -7.11
C ASN A 299 -33.19 13.44 -8.18
N ASN A 300 -31.98 12.98 -7.85
CA ASN A 300 -31.16 12.24 -8.78
C ASN A 300 -31.66 10.82 -8.99
N THR A 301 -31.60 10.35 -10.23
CA THR A 301 -31.89 8.96 -10.59
C THR A 301 -30.76 7.98 -10.23
N PHE A 302 -29.61 8.49 -9.78
CA PHE A 302 -28.44 7.72 -9.35
C PHE A 302 -27.90 8.26 -8.02
N ASP A 303 -27.25 7.39 -7.26
CA ASP A 303 -26.60 7.78 -6.01
C ASP A 303 -25.28 8.51 -6.33
N ASN A 304 -25.21 9.78 -5.95
CA ASN A 304 -24.04 10.64 -6.12
C ASN A 304 -23.03 10.51 -4.96
N ASN A 305 -23.35 9.78 -3.89
CA ASN A 305 -22.40 9.52 -2.82
C ASN A 305 -21.43 8.39 -3.23
N ILE A 306 -20.24 8.41 -2.65
CA ILE A 306 -19.28 7.32 -2.83
C ILE A 306 -19.73 6.11 -2.03
N GLN A 307 -19.66 4.95 -2.66
CA GLN A 307 -19.75 3.64 -2.04
C GLN A 307 -18.66 2.75 -2.63
N ASN A 308 -17.81 2.19 -1.79
CA ASN A 308 -16.78 1.24 -2.18
C ASN A 308 -17.04 -0.10 -1.49
N LEU A 309 -17.60 -1.06 -2.24
CA LEU A 309 -17.95 -2.38 -1.76
C LEU A 309 -16.91 -3.38 -2.23
N ARG A 310 -16.18 -3.96 -1.26
CA ARG A 310 -15.11 -4.93 -1.51
C ARG A 310 -15.47 -6.28 -0.94
N TYR A 311 -15.35 -7.31 -1.77
CA TYR A 311 -15.39 -8.71 -1.37
C TYR A 311 -14.00 -9.30 -1.51
N SER A 312 -13.53 -10.03 -0.51
CA SER A 312 -12.26 -10.74 -0.56
C SER A 312 -12.45 -12.18 -0.15
N PHE A 313 -11.84 -13.07 -0.90
CA PHE A 313 -11.82 -14.50 -0.61
C PHE A 313 -10.39 -15.00 -0.65
N GLN A 314 -9.99 -15.77 0.36
CA GLN A 314 -8.69 -16.40 0.43
C GLN A 314 -8.83 -17.85 0.82
N SER A 315 -8.07 -18.73 0.17
CA SER A 315 -7.99 -20.14 0.48
C SER A 315 -6.55 -20.61 0.39
N ASN A 316 -6.04 -21.17 1.47
CA ASN A 316 -4.74 -21.84 1.54
C ASN A 316 -4.99 -23.29 1.90
N VAL A 317 -4.58 -24.21 1.04
CA VAL A 317 -4.70 -25.65 1.26
C VAL A 317 -3.34 -26.29 1.05
N GLY A 318 -2.84 -26.99 2.07
CA GLY A 318 -1.62 -27.75 2.03
C GLY A 318 -1.90 -29.25 2.19
N ALA A 319 -1.29 -30.09 1.38
CA ALA A 319 -1.44 -31.53 1.45
C ALA A 319 -0.10 -32.26 1.34
N TRP A 320 0.18 -33.15 2.30
CA TRP A 320 1.31 -34.07 2.23
C TRP A 320 0.92 -35.28 1.37
N LEU A 321 1.46 -35.35 0.16
CA LEU A 321 1.27 -36.44 -0.77
C LEU A 321 2.07 -37.68 -0.32
N THR A 322 3.26 -37.44 0.19
CA THR A 322 4.14 -38.45 0.81
C THR A 322 4.74 -37.85 2.10
N SER A 323 5.55 -38.62 2.83
CA SER A 323 6.28 -38.10 4.01
C SER A 323 7.29 -37.02 3.67
N SER A 324 7.70 -36.91 2.40
CA SER A 324 8.71 -35.96 1.92
C SER A 324 8.19 -34.92 0.91
N THR A 325 6.97 -35.13 0.37
CA THR A 325 6.40 -34.23 -0.69
C THR A 325 5.16 -33.55 -0.18
N LYS A 326 5.15 -32.23 -0.16
CA LYS A 326 3.99 -31.38 0.15
C LYS A 326 3.61 -30.54 -1.06
N VAL A 327 2.31 -30.41 -1.31
CA VAL A 327 1.75 -29.46 -2.28
C VAL A 327 0.91 -28.44 -1.55
N ASN A 328 1.11 -27.16 -1.86
CA ASN A 328 0.29 -26.06 -1.36
C ASN A 328 -0.39 -25.36 -2.54
N VAL A 329 -1.68 -25.11 -2.40
CA VAL A 329 -2.47 -24.30 -3.34
C VAL A 329 -3.01 -23.11 -2.60
N ARG A 330 -2.75 -21.91 -3.13
CA ARG A 330 -3.21 -20.66 -2.56
C ARG A 330 -4.01 -19.89 -3.60
N ILE A 331 -5.18 -19.42 -3.22
CA ILE A 331 -6.04 -18.59 -4.05
C ILE A 331 -6.42 -17.36 -3.23
N ASN A 332 -6.19 -16.20 -3.80
CA ASN A 332 -6.68 -14.92 -3.27
C ASN A 332 -7.47 -14.24 -4.38
N SER A 333 -8.73 -13.92 -4.12
CA SER A 333 -9.61 -13.26 -5.07
C SER A 333 -10.26 -12.05 -4.42
N GLN A 334 -10.35 -10.96 -5.19
CA GLN A 334 -10.97 -9.71 -4.75
C GLN A 334 -11.90 -9.19 -5.83
N ILE A 335 -13.06 -8.71 -5.40
CA ILE A 335 -14.02 -7.98 -6.24
C ILE A 335 -14.26 -6.65 -5.57
N VAL A 336 -14.06 -5.56 -6.31
CA VAL A 336 -14.28 -4.19 -5.84
C VAL A 336 -15.31 -3.54 -6.73
N ASN A 337 -16.43 -3.12 -6.16
CA ASN A 337 -17.45 -2.33 -6.82
C ASN A 337 -17.46 -0.93 -6.21
N TYR A 338 -17.05 0.05 -7.00
CA TYR A 338 -17.07 1.45 -6.64
C TYR A 338 -18.20 2.16 -7.37
N ASN A 339 -18.93 3.00 -6.65
CA ASN A 339 -19.88 3.97 -7.21
C ASN A 339 -19.57 5.33 -6.61
N GLY A 340 -19.62 6.39 -7.41
CA GLY A 340 -19.40 7.75 -6.96
C GLY A 340 -19.79 8.77 -8.03
N PRO A 341 -19.59 10.07 -7.78
CA PRO A 341 -19.86 11.12 -8.76
C PRO A 341 -18.93 10.97 -9.97
N SER A 342 -19.35 11.47 -11.13
CA SER A 342 -18.50 11.51 -12.33
C SER A 342 -17.33 12.50 -12.20
N THR A 343 -17.49 13.52 -11.38
CA THR A 343 -16.42 14.46 -11.00
C THR A 343 -15.62 13.86 -9.84
N SER A 344 -14.29 13.83 -9.94
CA SER A 344 -13.44 13.32 -8.87
C SER A 344 -13.57 14.15 -7.59
N MET A 345 -13.36 13.49 -6.43
CA MET A 345 -13.43 14.18 -5.13
C MET A 345 -12.42 15.31 -5.00
N ASP A 346 -11.20 15.15 -5.53
CA ASP A 346 -10.19 16.22 -5.56
C ASP A 346 -10.72 17.46 -6.26
N ASN A 347 -11.41 17.28 -7.39
CA ASN A 347 -12.03 18.39 -8.11
C ASN A 347 -13.23 18.95 -7.36
N LEU A 348 -14.09 18.12 -6.78
CA LEU A 348 -15.22 18.61 -5.98
C LEU A 348 -14.74 19.43 -4.79
N TYR A 349 -13.72 18.95 -4.07
CA TYR A 349 -13.14 19.67 -2.95
C TYR A 349 -12.53 21.01 -3.38
N LYS A 350 -11.78 21.00 -4.49
CA LYS A 350 -11.25 22.23 -5.11
C LYS A 350 -12.38 23.20 -5.48
N TYR A 351 -13.46 22.73 -6.10
CA TYR A 351 -14.56 23.57 -6.52
C TYR A 351 -15.30 24.18 -5.32
N VAL A 352 -15.46 23.45 -4.23
CA VAL A 352 -16.02 23.96 -2.98
C VAL A 352 -15.17 25.12 -2.41
N MET A 353 -13.82 24.99 -2.47
CA MET A 353 -12.92 26.05 -2.01
C MET A 353 -12.89 27.28 -2.93
N GLU A 354 -13.12 27.09 -4.23
CA GLU A 354 -13.09 28.16 -5.23
C GLU A 354 -14.45 28.84 -5.46
N ALA A 355 -15.54 28.19 -5.04
CA ALA A 355 -16.89 28.71 -5.27
C ALA A 355 -17.21 29.93 -4.38
N PRO A 356 -17.64 31.04 -4.94
CA PRO A 356 -18.01 32.20 -4.15
C PRO A 356 -19.33 31.95 -3.41
N SER A 357 -19.38 32.33 -2.13
CA SER A 357 -20.53 32.15 -1.26
C SER A 357 -21.65 33.17 -1.52
N MET A 358 -21.34 34.33 -2.19
CA MET A 358 -22.20 35.49 -2.29
C MET A 358 -22.82 35.72 -3.68
N TYR A 359 -22.41 34.96 -4.70
CA TYR A 359 -22.81 35.32 -6.07
C TYR A 359 -24.08 34.61 -6.55
N PHE A 360 -24.30 33.36 -6.16
CA PHE A 360 -25.43 32.56 -6.62
C PHE A 360 -25.80 31.47 -5.62
N ALA A 361 -27.07 31.08 -5.63
CA ALA A 361 -27.53 29.90 -4.92
C ALA A 361 -27.18 28.63 -5.70
N PRO A 362 -27.01 27.45 -5.06
CA PRO A 362 -26.72 26.19 -5.75
C PRO A 362 -27.71 25.85 -6.85
N VAL A 363 -29.00 26.03 -6.56
CA VAL A 363 -30.13 25.81 -7.47
C VAL A 363 -31.13 26.92 -7.25
N TYR A 364 -31.78 27.37 -8.32
CA TYR A 364 -32.88 28.30 -8.28
C TYR A 364 -34.23 27.58 -8.43
N PRO A 365 -35.38 28.17 -7.95
CA PRO A 365 -36.69 27.62 -8.18
C PRO A 365 -37.01 27.48 -9.68
N ASN A 366 -37.60 26.36 -10.05
CA ASN A 366 -37.99 26.12 -11.46
C ASN A 366 -39.38 26.72 -11.76
N ILE A 367 -39.42 28.06 -11.86
CA ILE A 367 -40.66 28.82 -12.10
C ILE A 367 -41.19 28.66 -13.52
N ASN A 368 -40.32 28.43 -14.49
CA ASN A 368 -40.64 28.28 -15.90
C ASN A 368 -41.05 26.85 -16.28
N ARG A 369 -41.06 25.91 -15.31
CA ARG A 369 -41.34 24.49 -15.52
C ARG A 369 -40.43 23.85 -16.60
N GLU A 370 -39.13 24.23 -16.58
CA GLU A 370 -38.13 23.60 -17.42
C GLU A 370 -38.02 22.11 -17.09
N ASP A 371 -37.60 21.31 -18.06
CA ASP A 371 -37.39 19.87 -17.91
C ASP A 371 -36.06 19.50 -17.22
N HIS A 372 -35.38 20.50 -16.68
CA HIS A 372 -34.06 20.36 -16.06
C HIS A 372 -33.90 21.24 -14.81
N THR A 373 -32.85 20.94 -14.04
CA THR A 373 -32.51 21.72 -12.83
C THR A 373 -31.91 23.08 -13.21
N ILE A 374 -32.40 24.15 -12.60
CA ILE A 374 -31.94 25.52 -12.78
C ILE A 374 -30.72 25.75 -11.87
N PHE A 375 -29.51 25.35 -12.32
CA PHE A 375 -28.30 25.56 -11.52
C PHE A 375 -27.90 27.03 -11.53
N GLY A 376 -27.72 27.59 -10.32
CA GLY A 376 -27.29 28.96 -10.17
C GLY A 376 -25.83 29.16 -10.60
N ASN A 377 -25.58 30.31 -11.22
CA ASN A 377 -24.23 30.75 -11.60
C ASN A 377 -24.20 32.26 -11.80
N LYS A 378 -23.03 32.81 -12.12
CA LYS A 378 -22.83 34.21 -12.48
C LYS A 378 -21.84 34.33 -13.63
N SER A 379 -22.13 35.22 -14.59
CA SER A 379 -21.23 35.61 -15.66
C SER A 379 -20.01 36.36 -15.11
N GLY A 380 -18.87 36.37 -15.86
CA GLY A 380 -17.64 37.03 -15.49
C GLY A 380 -16.74 36.20 -14.54
N GLY A 381 -17.01 34.90 -14.34
CA GLY A 381 -16.16 34.01 -13.57
C GLY A 381 -14.85 33.63 -14.29
N PRO A 382 -13.94 32.89 -13.62
CA PRO A 382 -12.62 32.55 -14.14
C PRO A 382 -12.61 31.42 -15.18
N ILE A 383 -13.75 30.78 -15.44
CA ILE A 383 -13.84 29.62 -16.32
C ILE A 383 -14.49 30.04 -17.64
N GLY A 384 -13.69 30.10 -18.70
CA GLY A 384 -14.18 30.40 -20.06
C GLY A 384 -14.55 29.12 -20.83
N SER A 385 -15.73 29.11 -21.44
CA SER A 385 -16.13 28.10 -22.43
C SER A 385 -17.11 28.73 -23.40
N GLY A 386 -16.85 28.61 -24.70
CA GLY A 386 -17.79 29.03 -25.74
C GLY A 386 -18.16 30.51 -25.77
N GLY A 387 -17.25 31.41 -25.33
CA GLY A 387 -17.48 32.87 -25.33
C GLY A 387 -18.04 33.44 -24.02
N PHE A 388 -18.35 32.59 -23.06
CA PHE A 388 -18.79 33.00 -21.72
C PHE A 388 -17.79 32.56 -20.68
N SER A 389 -17.56 33.42 -19.66
CA SER A 389 -16.81 33.04 -18.46
C SER A 389 -17.77 32.94 -17.27
N ILE A 390 -17.71 31.80 -16.57
CA ILE A 390 -18.60 31.45 -15.46
C ILE A 390 -17.81 31.02 -14.23
N TYR A 391 -18.46 30.93 -13.09
CA TYR A 391 -17.90 30.32 -11.88
C TYR A 391 -18.16 28.81 -11.86
N ARG A 392 -17.45 28.06 -11.03
CA ARG A 392 -17.79 26.67 -10.72
C ARG A 392 -18.98 26.64 -9.76
N ASN A 393 -19.99 25.84 -10.08
CA ASN A 393 -21.01 25.43 -9.13
C ASN A 393 -20.67 24.02 -8.66
N PRO A 394 -20.18 23.82 -7.41
CA PRO A 394 -19.76 22.53 -6.91
C PRO A 394 -20.91 21.52 -6.85
N TYR A 395 -22.11 21.97 -6.51
CA TYR A 395 -23.27 21.12 -6.44
C TYR A 395 -23.68 20.57 -7.82
N ALA A 396 -23.71 21.41 -8.84
CA ALA A 396 -23.95 20.95 -10.21
C ALA A 396 -22.91 19.90 -10.63
N SER A 397 -21.62 20.12 -10.29
CA SER A 397 -20.52 19.17 -10.57
C SER A 397 -20.64 17.86 -9.80
N MET A 398 -21.26 17.86 -8.61
CA MET A 398 -21.52 16.67 -7.81
C MET A 398 -22.65 15.82 -8.41
N VAL A 399 -23.70 16.47 -8.92
CA VAL A 399 -24.91 15.77 -9.37
C VAL A 399 -24.99 15.55 -10.87
N GLN A 400 -24.03 16.05 -11.65
CA GLN A 400 -24.05 15.95 -13.12
C GLN A 400 -23.83 14.54 -13.66
N GLY A 401 -23.44 13.57 -12.83
CA GLY A 401 -23.19 12.21 -13.32
C GLY A 401 -22.64 11.26 -12.28
N SER A 402 -22.48 10.02 -12.71
CA SER A 402 -21.94 8.93 -11.88
C SER A 402 -20.79 8.21 -12.57
N SER A 403 -19.86 7.70 -11.75
CA SER A 403 -18.78 6.80 -12.14
C SER A 403 -18.98 5.46 -11.44
N LYS A 404 -19.17 4.38 -12.21
CA LYS A 404 -19.24 3.02 -11.69
C LYS A 404 -18.00 2.25 -12.12
N GLN A 405 -17.31 1.65 -11.16
CA GLN A 405 -16.11 0.85 -11.43
C GLN A 405 -16.31 -0.55 -10.87
N SER A 406 -15.93 -1.55 -11.64
CA SER A 406 -15.85 -2.94 -11.20
C SER A 406 -14.45 -3.45 -11.48
N ALA A 407 -13.75 -3.85 -10.41
CA ALA A 407 -12.42 -4.41 -10.50
C ALA A 407 -12.38 -5.83 -9.93
N TYR A 408 -11.64 -6.69 -10.60
CA TYR A 408 -11.47 -8.10 -10.26
C TYR A 408 -9.98 -8.41 -10.18
N THR A 409 -9.55 -9.01 -9.09
CA THR A 409 -8.19 -9.53 -8.92
C THR A 409 -8.26 -11.00 -8.57
N ILE A 410 -7.48 -11.83 -9.27
CA ILE A 410 -7.30 -13.24 -8.95
C ILE A 410 -5.80 -13.49 -8.88
N ASN A 411 -5.34 -13.94 -7.72
CA ASN A 411 -3.99 -14.41 -7.49
C ASN A 411 -4.04 -15.91 -7.15
N THR A 412 -3.34 -16.74 -7.89
CA THR A 412 -3.27 -18.17 -7.66
C THR A 412 -1.80 -18.59 -7.60
N ALA A 413 -1.45 -19.41 -6.61
CA ALA A 413 -0.12 -19.97 -6.48
C ALA A 413 -0.17 -21.48 -6.22
N PHE A 414 0.71 -22.18 -6.90
CA PHE A 414 0.98 -23.61 -6.70
C PHE A 414 2.41 -23.77 -6.22
N GLU A 415 2.59 -24.37 -5.06
CA GLU A 415 3.90 -24.62 -4.47
C GLU A 415 4.08 -26.13 -4.25
N LEU A 416 5.19 -26.65 -4.75
CA LEU A 416 5.67 -28.00 -4.47
C LEU A 416 6.86 -27.91 -3.52
N GLU A 417 6.81 -28.60 -2.41
CA GLU A 417 7.93 -28.73 -1.47
C GLU A 417 8.36 -30.21 -1.41
N GLN A 418 9.64 -30.45 -1.63
CA GLN A 418 10.23 -31.79 -1.62
C GLN A 418 11.42 -31.83 -0.67
N LYS A 419 11.31 -32.60 0.41
CA LYS A 419 12.46 -32.92 1.27
C LYS A 419 13.39 -33.88 0.54
N LEU A 420 14.67 -33.53 0.48
CA LEU A 420 15.71 -34.29 -0.20
C LEU A 420 16.70 -34.92 0.80
N ASP A 421 16.22 -35.28 2.00
CA ASP A 421 17.00 -35.92 3.06
C ASP A 421 17.69 -37.21 2.61
N PHE A 422 17.14 -37.84 1.56
CA PHE A 422 17.74 -39.05 0.93
C PHE A 422 19.04 -38.74 0.19
N LEU A 423 19.28 -37.46 -0.25
CA LEU A 423 20.53 -37.00 -0.82
C LEU A 423 21.47 -36.52 0.28
N THR A 424 20.98 -35.61 1.10
CA THR A 424 21.69 -35.10 2.28
C THR A 424 20.70 -34.50 3.27
N LYS A 425 20.90 -34.81 4.57
CA LYS A 425 20.01 -34.35 5.64
C LYS A 425 19.97 -32.81 5.65
N GLY A 426 18.72 -32.26 5.69
CA GLY A 426 18.47 -30.84 5.74
C GLY A 426 18.39 -30.14 4.38
N LEU A 427 18.47 -30.90 3.27
CA LEU A 427 18.26 -30.37 1.92
C LEU A 427 16.76 -30.40 1.58
N ASN A 428 16.26 -29.27 1.07
CA ASN A 428 14.87 -29.10 0.67
C ASN A 428 14.79 -28.34 -0.66
N PHE A 429 13.94 -28.81 -1.56
CA PHE A 429 13.62 -28.14 -2.82
C PHE A 429 12.19 -27.60 -2.78
N LYS A 430 11.99 -26.37 -3.25
CA LYS A 430 10.68 -25.77 -3.44
C LYS A 430 10.55 -25.23 -4.85
N ALA A 431 9.42 -25.47 -5.49
CA ALA A 431 9.04 -24.85 -6.74
C ALA A 431 7.70 -24.13 -6.55
N LEU A 432 7.61 -22.88 -6.98
CA LEU A 432 6.40 -22.07 -6.92
C LEU A 432 6.10 -21.50 -8.30
N VAL A 433 4.88 -21.70 -8.76
CA VAL A 433 4.32 -21.01 -9.94
C VAL A 433 3.15 -20.17 -9.47
N SER A 434 3.15 -18.89 -9.80
CA SER A 434 2.04 -18.00 -9.48
C SER A 434 1.55 -17.25 -10.70
N PHE A 435 0.25 -16.99 -10.70
CA PHE A 435 -0.44 -16.24 -11.73
C PHE A 435 -1.35 -15.21 -11.06
N LYS A 436 -1.21 -13.96 -11.49
CA LYS A 436 -2.12 -12.86 -11.13
C LYS A 436 -2.81 -12.35 -12.38
N ASN A 437 -4.09 -12.08 -12.30
CA ASN A 437 -4.83 -11.30 -13.27
C ASN A 437 -5.65 -10.24 -12.55
N TRP A 438 -5.50 -9.00 -12.97
CA TRP A 438 -6.29 -7.87 -12.53
C TRP A 438 -6.97 -7.21 -13.72
N SER A 439 -8.23 -6.84 -13.56
CA SER A 439 -8.96 -6.07 -14.56
C SER A 439 -9.92 -5.09 -13.88
N LYS A 440 -10.08 -3.92 -14.47
CA LYS A 440 -11.01 -2.88 -14.01
C LYS A 440 -11.76 -2.29 -15.21
N THR A 441 -13.08 -2.27 -15.11
CA THR A 441 -13.96 -1.56 -16.05
C THR A 441 -14.56 -0.35 -15.34
N THR A 442 -14.49 0.81 -15.98
CA THR A 442 -15.08 2.06 -15.51
C THR A 442 -16.15 2.51 -16.49
N VAL A 443 -17.34 2.76 -16.01
CA VAL A 443 -18.45 3.33 -16.79
C VAL A 443 -18.82 4.68 -16.19
N ASN A 444 -18.56 5.74 -16.93
CA ASN A 444 -18.94 7.10 -16.56
C ASN A 444 -20.21 7.49 -17.33
N ARG A 445 -21.17 8.09 -16.63
CA ARG A 445 -22.35 8.68 -17.21
C ARG A 445 -22.48 10.09 -16.68
N SER A 446 -22.65 11.06 -17.57
CA SER A 446 -22.78 12.46 -17.17
C SER A 446 -23.61 13.24 -18.18
N PHE A 447 -24.29 14.27 -17.68
CA PHE A 447 -24.92 15.30 -18.49
C PHE A 447 -24.17 16.63 -18.35
N SER A 448 -24.46 17.60 -19.21
CA SER A 448 -23.91 18.94 -19.13
C SER A 448 -24.93 19.86 -18.45
N PRO A 449 -24.65 20.43 -17.26
CA PRO A 449 -25.58 21.28 -16.55
C PRO A 449 -25.93 22.56 -17.32
N TYR A 450 -27.19 23.00 -17.17
CA TYR A 450 -27.63 24.34 -17.60
C TYR A 450 -27.38 25.31 -16.48
N PHE A 451 -26.73 26.44 -16.76
CA PHE A 451 -26.45 27.47 -15.78
C PHE A 451 -27.22 28.76 -16.04
N TYR A 452 -27.75 29.31 -14.96
CA TYR A 452 -28.58 30.50 -14.96
C TYR A 452 -28.07 31.56 -14.02
N GLU A 453 -28.16 32.81 -14.42
CA GLU A 453 -27.90 33.96 -13.62
C GLU A 453 -29.22 34.65 -13.27
N LEU A 454 -29.45 34.94 -11.97
CA LEU A 454 -30.58 35.72 -11.52
C LEU A 454 -30.41 37.18 -11.95
N GLN A 455 -31.41 37.71 -12.66
CA GLN A 455 -31.44 39.11 -13.12
C GLN A 455 -32.57 39.86 -12.47
N ASN A 456 -32.33 41.12 -12.09
CA ASN A 456 -33.29 42.11 -11.64
C ASN A 456 -34.44 41.54 -10.76
N PRO A 457 -34.14 40.86 -9.64
CA PRO A 457 -35.18 40.34 -8.77
C PRO A 457 -36.04 41.51 -8.22
N GLN A 458 -37.34 41.36 -8.32
CA GLN A 458 -38.27 42.38 -7.86
C GLN A 458 -38.99 41.90 -6.60
N GLU A 459 -38.79 42.63 -5.51
CA GLU A 459 -39.52 42.41 -4.27
C GLU A 459 -40.98 42.88 -4.41
N GLN A 460 -41.93 42.06 -3.97
CA GLN A 460 -43.37 42.35 -3.99
C GLN A 460 -43.80 42.88 -2.64
N GLU A 461 -44.97 43.52 -2.57
CA GLU A 461 -45.53 44.10 -1.34
C GLU A 461 -45.71 43.05 -0.20
N ASP A 462 -45.84 41.77 -0.56
CA ASP A 462 -45.99 40.66 0.39
C ASP A 462 -44.63 40.08 0.84
N GLY A 463 -43.49 40.65 0.42
CA GLY A 463 -42.15 40.18 0.71
C GLY A 463 -41.67 39.02 -0.14
N SER A 464 -42.47 38.53 -1.10
CA SER A 464 -42.06 37.57 -2.10
C SER A 464 -41.21 38.23 -3.20
N TYR A 465 -40.52 37.42 -4.01
CA TYR A 465 -39.71 37.91 -5.12
C TYR A 465 -40.17 37.32 -6.45
N LEU A 466 -40.28 38.17 -7.45
CA LEU A 466 -40.34 37.74 -8.84
C LEU A 466 -38.93 37.53 -9.33
N TYR A 467 -38.70 36.32 -9.86
CA TYR A 467 -37.40 35.95 -10.40
C TYR A 467 -37.40 35.99 -11.93
N ASP A 468 -36.34 36.50 -12.50
CA ASP A 468 -36.01 36.41 -13.91
C ASP A 468 -34.64 35.76 -14.08
N TYR A 469 -34.53 34.76 -14.96
CA TYR A 469 -33.30 33.98 -15.15
C TYR A 469 -32.79 34.15 -16.56
N ASN A 470 -31.53 34.56 -16.66
CA ASN A 470 -30.80 34.55 -17.91
C ASN A 470 -29.98 33.26 -18.01
N SER A 471 -30.18 32.49 -19.08
CA SER A 471 -29.36 31.32 -19.37
C SER A 471 -27.98 31.75 -19.85
N ILE A 472 -26.97 31.53 -19.05
CA ILE A 472 -25.59 31.91 -19.33
C ILE A 472 -24.73 30.72 -19.85
N SER A 473 -25.23 29.50 -19.75
CA SER A 473 -24.62 28.33 -20.38
C SER A 473 -25.69 27.30 -20.69
N LYS A 474 -25.79 26.92 -21.96
CA LYS A 474 -26.69 25.83 -22.38
C LYS A 474 -26.09 24.49 -22.06
N GLY A 475 -26.86 23.64 -21.41
CA GLY A 475 -26.49 22.30 -21.08
C GLY A 475 -27.13 21.25 -21.99
N ARG A 476 -27.17 20.03 -21.49
CA ARG A 476 -27.86 18.90 -22.11
C ARG A 476 -28.31 17.95 -21.01
N THR A 477 -29.56 17.53 -21.01
CA THR A 477 -30.14 16.62 -20.01
C THR A 477 -29.81 15.15 -20.29
N ALA A 478 -29.57 14.80 -21.56
CA ALA A 478 -29.24 13.44 -21.96
C ALA A 478 -27.84 13.02 -21.41
N LEU A 479 -27.80 11.84 -20.77
CA LEU A 479 -26.57 11.27 -20.27
C LEU A 479 -25.67 10.78 -21.40
N GLU A 480 -24.46 11.29 -21.44
CA GLU A 480 -23.37 10.69 -22.22
C GLU A 480 -22.72 9.57 -21.42
N THR A 481 -22.34 8.51 -22.11
CA THR A 481 -21.69 7.36 -21.50
C THR A 481 -20.31 7.17 -22.11
N SER A 482 -19.30 7.04 -21.26
CA SER A 482 -17.98 6.59 -21.66
C SER A 482 -17.57 5.37 -20.87
N THR A 483 -16.91 4.42 -21.52
CA THR A 483 -16.42 3.19 -20.89
C THR A 483 -14.93 3.06 -21.16
N SER A 484 -14.19 2.72 -20.10
CA SER A 484 -12.77 2.37 -20.19
C SER A 484 -12.50 1.07 -19.45
N THR A 485 -11.58 0.28 -19.99
CA THR A 485 -11.13 -0.97 -19.38
C THR A 485 -9.61 -0.93 -19.26
N THR A 486 -9.09 -1.34 -18.12
CA THR A 486 -7.65 -1.51 -17.89
C THR A 486 -7.41 -2.81 -17.13
N GLY A 487 -6.20 -3.33 -17.20
CA GLY A 487 -5.85 -4.54 -16.48
C GLY A 487 -4.44 -5.00 -16.78
N ASP A 488 -3.98 -5.94 -15.97
CA ASP A 488 -2.67 -6.56 -16.11
C ASP A 488 -2.70 -8.05 -15.73
N ARG A 489 -1.65 -8.74 -16.14
CA ARG A 489 -1.37 -10.11 -15.71
C ARG A 489 0.10 -10.25 -15.37
N LEU A 490 0.36 -11.03 -14.34
CA LEU A 490 1.70 -11.32 -13.85
C LEU A 490 1.86 -12.83 -13.70
N MET A 491 2.93 -13.37 -14.24
CA MET A 491 3.33 -14.76 -14.06
C MET A 491 4.70 -14.81 -13.43
N ASN A 492 4.86 -15.62 -12.37
CA ASN A 492 6.14 -15.85 -11.72
C ASN A 492 6.42 -17.34 -11.64
N LEU A 493 7.67 -17.70 -11.89
CA LEU A 493 8.25 -19.02 -11.65
C LEU A 493 9.40 -18.86 -10.67
N GLN A 494 9.41 -19.65 -9.62
CA GLN A 494 10.47 -19.67 -8.62
C GLN A 494 10.90 -21.10 -8.33
N ALA A 495 12.19 -21.35 -8.28
CA ALA A 495 12.77 -22.62 -7.81
C ALA A 495 13.79 -22.30 -6.72
N THR A 496 13.67 -22.94 -5.57
CA THR A 496 14.51 -22.70 -4.40
C THR A 496 15.10 -24.03 -3.92
N LEU A 497 16.42 -24.04 -3.77
CA LEU A 497 17.13 -25.14 -3.11
C LEU A 497 17.66 -24.61 -1.77
N ASN A 498 17.23 -25.23 -0.69
CA ASN A 498 17.55 -24.79 0.67
C ASN A 498 18.23 -25.91 1.45
N TYR A 499 19.32 -25.62 2.12
CA TYR A 499 20.07 -26.52 2.97
C TYR A 499 20.27 -25.90 4.33
N GLN A 500 19.97 -26.66 5.40
CA GLN A 500 20.18 -26.23 6.78
C GLN A 500 20.63 -27.42 7.61
N ARG A 501 21.79 -27.30 8.26
CA ARG A 501 22.32 -28.37 9.10
C ARG A 501 23.22 -27.86 10.22
N MET A 502 23.03 -28.46 11.40
CA MET A 502 23.91 -28.30 12.55
C MET A 502 25.00 -29.38 12.53
N PHE A 503 26.27 -29.00 12.65
CA PHE A 503 27.43 -29.87 12.73
C PHE A 503 28.08 -29.73 14.10
N GLY A 504 28.30 -30.86 14.81
CA GLY A 504 28.97 -30.91 16.10
C GLY A 504 28.35 -29.98 17.16
N ASP A 505 27.04 -29.78 17.13
CA ASP A 505 26.23 -28.97 18.06
C ASP A 505 26.65 -27.48 18.18
N LYS A 506 27.64 -27.04 17.39
CA LYS A 506 28.18 -25.67 17.45
C LYS A 506 28.18 -24.94 16.12
N HIS A 507 28.17 -25.66 15.02
CA HIS A 507 28.31 -25.07 13.69
C HIS A 507 26.95 -25.19 12.97
N ASP A 508 26.18 -24.13 12.97
CA ASP A 508 24.94 -24.04 12.20
C ASP A 508 25.24 -23.45 10.81
N VAL A 509 25.03 -24.25 9.78
CA VAL A 509 25.33 -23.90 8.38
C VAL A 509 24.04 -23.90 7.59
N GLY A 510 23.73 -22.77 6.95
CA GLY A 510 22.63 -22.65 6.00
C GLY A 510 23.15 -22.23 4.62
N ALA A 511 22.52 -22.76 3.58
CA ALA A 511 22.76 -22.33 2.20
C ALA A 511 21.44 -22.33 1.43
N MET A 512 21.25 -21.34 0.57
CA MET A 512 20.06 -21.24 -0.26
C MET A 512 20.44 -20.74 -1.64
N LEU A 513 19.84 -21.32 -2.67
CA LEU A 513 19.92 -20.89 -4.06
C LEU A 513 18.51 -20.72 -4.59
N VAL A 514 18.22 -19.59 -5.23
CA VAL A 514 16.90 -19.23 -5.75
C VAL A 514 17.02 -18.81 -7.21
N TYR A 515 16.24 -19.44 -8.08
CA TYR A 515 16.02 -18.99 -9.45
C TYR A 515 14.64 -18.33 -9.54
N LEU A 516 14.57 -17.17 -10.18
CA LEU A 516 13.36 -16.38 -10.35
C LEU A 516 13.17 -16.03 -11.83
N GLN A 517 11.93 -16.13 -12.29
CA GLN A 517 11.49 -15.64 -13.60
C GLN A 517 10.14 -14.96 -13.45
N ARG A 518 10.02 -13.77 -14.06
CA ARG A 518 8.83 -12.93 -14.01
C ARG A 518 8.46 -12.46 -15.41
N GLU A 519 7.18 -12.52 -15.74
CA GLU A 519 6.60 -11.92 -16.93
C GLU A 519 5.36 -11.11 -16.55
N TYR A 520 5.35 -9.83 -16.90
CA TYR A 520 4.26 -8.91 -16.68
C TYR A 520 3.73 -8.40 -18.02
N ASN A 521 2.41 -8.34 -18.18
CA ASN A 521 1.74 -7.89 -19.39
C ASN A 521 0.57 -6.98 -19.03
N LEU A 522 0.36 -5.91 -19.82
CA LEU A 522 -0.87 -5.15 -19.81
C LEU A 522 -1.94 -5.89 -20.62
N ASN A 523 -3.17 -6.00 -20.08
CA ASN A 523 -4.30 -6.64 -20.77
C ASN A 523 -4.89 -5.73 -21.86
N ASN A 524 -4.79 -4.42 -21.67
CA ASN A 524 -5.26 -3.41 -22.61
C ASN A 524 -4.20 -2.31 -22.77
N PRO A 525 -3.09 -2.60 -23.48
CA PRO A 525 -2.05 -1.62 -23.71
C PRO A 525 -2.58 -0.48 -24.57
N ASP A 526 -2.02 0.70 -24.39
CA ASP A 526 -2.25 1.84 -25.26
C ASP A 526 -1.65 1.58 -26.68
N ASN A 527 -1.83 2.53 -27.59
CA ASN A 527 -1.29 2.43 -28.96
C ASN A 527 0.25 2.52 -29.04
N ASN A 528 0.96 2.51 -27.90
CA ASN A 528 2.39 2.49 -27.87
C ASN A 528 2.90 1.06 -28.08
N TYR A 529 3.60 0.82 -29.18
CA TYR A 529 4.16 -0.49 -29.52
C TYR A 529 4.96 -1.12 -28.36
N TYR A 530 5.76 -0.33 -27.65
CA TYR A 530 6.58 -0.84 -26.53
C TYR A 530 5.75 -1.32 -25.33
N ASN A 531 4.56 -0.76 -25.12
CA ASN A 531 3.66 -1.17 -24.04
C ASN A 531 2.91 -2.46 -24.37
N THR A 532 2.88 -2.87 -25.64
CA THR A 532 2.32 -4.16 -26.06
C THR A 532 3.24 -5.35 -25.77
N LEU A 533 4.53 -5.08 -25.52
CA LEU A 533 5.52 -6.11 -25.24
C LEU A 533 5.50 -6.50 -23.75
N PRO A 534 5.66 -7.79 -23.41
CA PRO A 534 5.78 -8.21 -22.02
C PRO A 534 7.02 -7.62 -21.35
N GLU A 535 6.96 -7.35 -20.04
CA GLU A 535 8.12 -7.05 -19.22
C GLU A 535 8.66 -8.32 -18.60
N ARG A 536 9.91 -8.64 -18.87
CA ARG A 536 10.56 -9.86 -18.42
C ARG A 536 11.76 -9.57 -17.55
N ASN A 537 11.81 -10.29 -16.43
CA ASN A 537 12.95 -10.29 -15.52
C ASN A 537 13.31 -11.73 -15.18
N GLN A 538 14.59 -12.00 -15.01
CA GLN A 538 15.06 -13.25 -14.47
C GLN A 538 16.25 -13.02 -13.54
N GLY A 539 16.45 -13.92 -12.60
CA GLY A 539 17.52 -13.78 -11.63
C GLY A 539 17.92 -15.07 -10.97
N LEU A 540 19.17 -15.11 -10.54
CA LEU A 540 19.70 -16.11 -9.64
C LEU A 540 20.16 -15.41 -8.38
N ALA A 541 19.70 -15.88 -7.22
CA ALA A 541 20.09 -15.32 -5.94
C ALA A 541 20.58 -16.43 -5.00
N GLY A 542 21.50 -16.10 -4.12
CA GLY A 542 22.00 -17.07 -3.15
C GLY A 542 22.29 -16.45 -1.80
N ARG A 543 22.19 -17.28 -0.77
CA ARG A 543 22.52 -16.97 0.62
C ARG A 543 23.36 -18.09 1.22
N VAL A 544 24.34 -17.71 2.01
CA VAL A 544 25.08 -18.62 2.89
C VAL A 544 25.07 -18.00 4.28
N THR A 545 24.65 -18.77 5.28
CA THR A 545 24.65 -18.38 6.68
C THR A 545 25.54 -19.32 7.49
N TYR A 546 26.22 -18.78 8.46
CA TYR A 546 27.04 -19.53 9.40
C TYR A 546 26.87 -18.95 10.80
N ALA A 547 26.56 -19.81 11.75
CA ALA A 547 26.54 -19.43 13.16
C ALA A 547 27.44 -20.40 13.95
N TYR A 548 28.34 -19.83 14.76
CA TYR A 548 29.20 -20.57 15.67
C TYR A 548 28.69 -20.45 17.08
N ASP A 549 28.29 -21.60 17.66
CA ASP A 549 27.85 -21.75 19.06
C ASP A 549 26.72 -20.75 19.45
N GLY A 550 25.90 -20.31 18.47
CA GLY A 550 24.86 -19.31 18.68
C GLY A 550 25.38 -17.92 19.11
N ARG A 551 26.69 -17.65 18.94
CA ARG A 551 27.34 -16.41 19.37
C ARG A 551 27.79 -15.55 18.20
N TYR A 552 28.57 -16.12 17.28
CA TYR A 552 29.12 -15.42 16.11
C TYR A 552 28.32 -15.78 14.89
N LEU A 553 27.78 -14.77 14.21
CA LEU A 553 26.94 -14.92 13.04
C LEU A 553 27.59 -14.27 11.83
N ALA A 554 27.56 -14.93 10.69
CA ALA A 554 27.97 -14.40 9.41
C ALA A 554 26.97 -14.79 8.33
N GLU A 555 26.67 -13.86 7.44
CA GLU A 555 25.75 -14.07 6.32
C GLU A 555 26.31 -13.41 5.07
N PHE A 556 26.38 -14.16 3.97
CA PHE A 556 26.71 -13.66 2.64
C PHE A 556 25.53 -13.90 1.71
N ASN A 557 25.11 -12.84 1.01
CA ASN A 557 24.08 -12.94 0.00
C ASN A 557 24.55 -12.35 -1.32
N PHE A 558 23.99 -12.84 -2.41
CA PHE A 558 24.16 -12.22 -3.71
C PHE A 558 22.87 -12.32 -4.53
N GLY A 559 22.66 -11.33 -5.40
CA GLY A 559 21.66 -11.35 -6.47
C GLY A 559 22.35 -11.12 -7.80
N TYR A 560 22.07 -11.97 -8.80
CA TYR A 560 22.49 -11.79 -10.20
C TYR A 560 21.23 -11.70 -11.05
N ASN A 561 20.87 -10.49 -11.49
CA ASN A 561 19.55 -10.19 -12.05
C ASN A 561 19.68 -9.58 -13.43
N GLY A 562 18.76 -9.96 -14.32
CA GLY A 562 18.64 -9.46 -15.68
C GLY A 562 17.35 -8.66 -15.90
N SER A 563 17.46 -7.54 -16.59
CA SER A 563 16.34 -6.72 -17.07
C SER A 563 16.48 -6.43 -18.55
N GLU A 564 15.40 -6.58 -19.30
CA GLU A 564 15.38 -6.24 -20.73
C GLU A 564 15.32 -4.73 -21.00
N ASN A 565 15.13 -3.91 -19.97
CA ASN A 565 15.22 -2.45 -20.08
C ASN A 565 16.62 -1.96 -20.50
N PHE A 566 17.63 -2.81 -20.40
CA PHE A 566 19.00 -2.48 -20.74
C PHE A 566 19.47 -3.21 -22.00
N GLU A 567 20.42 -2.58 -22.71
CA GLU A 567 21.03 -3.14 -23.91
C GLU A 567 21.77 -4.45 -23.61
N LYS A 568 21.89 -5.31 -24.65
CA LYS A 568 22.68 -6.54 -24.55
C LYS A 568 24.12 -6.22 -24.14
N GLY A 569 24.55 -6.81 -23.02
CA GLY A 569 25.88 -6.51 -22.40
C GLY A 569 25.73 -5.76 -21.07
N SER A 570 24.68 -4.96 -20.87
CA SER A 570 24.36 -4.27 -19.61
C SER A 570 23.15 -4.84 -18.87
N ARG A 571 22.52 -5.90 -19.42
CA ARG A 571 21.26 -6.49 -18.90
C ARG A 571 21.41 -7.08 -17.51
N TYR A 572 22.57 -7.63 -17.18
CA TYR A 572 22.78 -8.35 -15.91
C TYR A 572 23.61 -7.53 -14.94
N GLY A 573 23.14 -7.44 -13.70
CA GLY A 573 23.84 -6.83 -12.59
C GLY A 573 24.10 -7.84 -11.46
N PHE A 574 25.28 -7.72 -10.82
CA PHE A 574 25.68 -8.52 -9.66
C PHE A 574 25.71 -7.66 -8.39
N PHE A 575 24.96 -8.08 -7.37
CA PHE A 575 24.70 -7.31 -6.15
C PHE A 575 25.00 -8.15 -4.90
N PRO A 576 26.26 -8.16 -4.44
CA PRO A 576 26.66 -8.89 -3.24
C PRO A 576 26.37 -8.10 -1.97
N SER A 577 26.17 -8.83 -0.85
CA SER A 577 26.07 -8.27 0.49
C SER A 577 26.67 -9.19 1.54
N LEU A 578 27.19 -8.60 2.60
CA LEU A 578 27.77 -9.27 3.75
C LEU A 578 27.16 -8.71 5.03
N ALA A 579 26.84 -9.58 5.98
CA ALA A 579 26.39 -9.18 7.31
C ALA A 579 27.09 -10.04 8.38
N VAL A 580 27.37 -9.42 9.52
CA VAL A 580 27.96 -10.08 10.68
C VAL A 580 27.21 -9.69 11.96
N GLY A 581 27.12 -10.63 12.88
CA GLY A 581 26.46 -10.42 14.16
C GLY A 581 27.20 -11.09 15.31
N TYR A 582 27.12 -10.48 16.49
CA TYR A 582 27.71 -10.99 17.71
C TYR A 582 26.70 -10.92 18.85
N LEU A 583 26.30 -12.11 19.36
CA LEU A 583 25.45 -12.23 20.54
C LEU A 583 26.33 -12.25 21.80
N ILE A 584 26.56 -11.07 22.36
CA ILE A 584 27.39 -10.89 23.53
C ILE A 584 26.75 -11.56 24.74
N SER A 585 25.40 -11.52 24.84
CA SER A 585 24.65 -12.15 25.91
C SER A 585 24.81 -13.67 26.02
N ASN A 586 25.31 -14.34 24.95
CA ASN A 586 25.56 -15.77 24.94
C ASN A 586 26.98 -16.14 25.37
N GLU A 587 27.82 -15.16 25.70
CA GLU A 587 29.18 -15.41 26.21
C GLU A 587 29.18 -15.77 27.69
N LYS A 588 30.05 -16.68 28.07
CA LYS A 588 30.19 -17.13 29.48
C LYS A 588 30.48 -16.01 30.45
N PHE A 589 31.29 -15.01 30.03
CA PHE A 589 31.59 -13.86 30.87
C PHE A 589 30.40 -12.95 31.12
N PHE A 590 29.36 -13.03 30.24
CA PHE A 590 28.16 -12.21 30.34
C PHE A 590 27.09 -12.82 31.24
N GLU A 591 27.20 -14.09 31.62
CA GLU A 591 26.22 -14.85 32.41
C GLU A 591 25.76 -14.13 33.68
N PRO A 592 26.63 -13.46 34.48
CA PRO A 592 26.18 -12.72 35.67
C PRO A 592 25.22 -11.55 35.36
N LEU A 593 25.31 -10.97 34.18
CA LEU A 593 24.52 -9.81 33.75
C LEU A 593 23.18 -10.21 33.10
N THR A 594 22.95 -11.47 32.80
CA THR A 594 21.77 -11.94 32.07
C THR A 594 20.45 -11.69 32.81
N LYS A 595 20.50 -11.57 34.15
CA LYS A 595 19.33 -11.22 34.97
C LYS A 595 18.83 -9.79 34.69
N VAL A 596 19.71 -8.88 34.31
CA VAL A 596 19.41 -7.48 34.01
C VAL A 596 19.35 -7.28 32.49
N ILE A 597 20.39 -7.69 31.81
CA ILE A 597 20.50 -7.60 30.31
C ILE A 597 20.24 -8.98 29.77
N SER A 598 18.99 -9.24 29.41
CA SER A 598 18.53 -10.55 28.93
C SER A 598 18.98 -10.87 27.50
N ASN A 599 19.25 -9.86 26.70
CA ASN A 599 19.77 -9.99 25.33
C ASN A 599 20.66 -8.79 25.01
N LEU A 600 21.81 -9.05 24.43
CA LEU A 600 22.66 -8.02 23.83
C LEU A 600 23.31 -8.58 22.56
N LYS A 601 22.88 -8.04 21.41
CA LYS A 601 23.37 -8.40 20.10
C LYS A 601 23.81 -7.15 19.34
N ILE A 602 24.98 -7.20 18.73
CA ILE A 602 25.46 -6.16 17.82
C ILE A 602 25.50 -6.78 16.41
N ARG A 603 25.12 -6.00 15.43
CA ARG A 603 25.08 -6.43 14.03
C ARG A 603 25.53 -5.33 13.08
N ALA A 604 26.16 -5.72 11.99
CA ALA A 604 26.57 -4.81 10.93
C ALA A 604 26.35 -5.46 9.57
N SER A 605 25.91 -4.68 8.59
CA SER A 605 25.80 -5.15 7.21
C SER A 605 26.26 -4.09 6.22
N TYR A 606 26.81 -4.58 5.10
CA TYR A 606 27.17 -3.81 3.93
C TYR A 606 26.76 -4.57 2.67
N GLY A 607 26.19 -3.87 1.70
CA GLY A 607 25.87 -4.52 0.43
C GLY A 607 25.47 -3.55 -0.67
N LEU A 608 25.41 -4.11 -1.86
CA LEU A 608 24.96 -3.44 -3.06
C LEU A 608 23.53 -3.88 -3.37
N VAL A 609 22.72 -2.94 -3.80
CA VAL A 609 21.40 -3.20 -4.38
C VAL A 609 21.32 -2.51 -5.73
N GLY A 610 20.68 -3.17 -6.70
CA GLY A 610 20.42 -2.59 -8.01
C GLY A 610 18.96 -2.17 -8.15
N ASN A 611 18.69 -1.19 -9.02
CA ASN A 611 17.35 -0.86 -9.45
C ASN A 611 17.32 -0.78 -10.98
N ALA A 612 16.36 -1.48 -11.60
CA ALA A 612 16.12 -1.48 -13.05
C ALA A 612 14.86 -0.71 -13.44
N ASP A 613 14.18 -0.12 -12.46
CA ASP A 613 12.97 0.66 -12.71
C ASP A 613 13.35 2.04 -13.23
N ILE A 614 13.00 2.29 -14.48
CA ILE A 614 13.23 3.53 -15.21
C ILE A 614 11.90 4.23 -15.56
N GLY A 615 10.84 3.91 -14.81
CA GLY A 615 9.49 4.41 -15.03
C GLY A 615 8.89 3.90 -16.34
N SER A 616 8.12 4.73 -17.02
CA SER A 616 7.43 4.39 -18.27
C SER A 616 8.36 4.31 -19.52
N ASN A 617 9.67 4.54 -19.35
CA ASN A 617 10.62 4.61 -20.47
C ASN A 617 11.20 3.24 -20.80
N ARG A 618 10.40 2.38 -21.43
CA ARG A 618 10.88 1.07 -21.89
C ARG A 618 11.89 1.21 -23.03
N PHE A 619 12.94 0.38 -22.99
CA PHE A 619 14.01 0.33 -24.01
C PHE A 619 14.65 1.71 -24.29
N PRO A 620 15.14 2.42 -23.28
CA PRO A 620 15.63 3.79 -23.42
C PRO A 620 16.87 3.91 -24.33
N TYR A 621 17.50 2.81 -24.65
CA TYR A 621 18.64 2.74 -25.59
C TYR A 621 18.23 2.83 -27.07
N LEU A 622 16.91 2.73 -27.37
CA LEU A 622 16.40 2.83 -28.73
C LEU A 622 16.02 4.27 -29.07
N THR A 623 16.48 4.77 -30.21
CA THR A 623 15.99 6.01 -30.79
C THR A 623 14.58 5.79 -31.34
N LYS A 624 13.63 6.64 -30.94
CA LYS A 624 12.23 6.57 -31.40
C LYS A 624 12.02 7.57 -32.52
N VAL A 625 11.46 7.09 -33.63
CA VAL A 625 11.16 7.89 -34.81
C VAL A 625 9.66 7.81 -35.08
N ASP A 626 9.03 8.97 -35.22
CA ASP A 626 7.65 9.12 -35.70
C ASP A 626 7.67 9.40 -37.19
N LEU A 627 7.04 8.53 -37.98
CA LEU A 627 6.91 8.67 -39.44
C LEU A 627 5.71 9.54 -39.83
N GLY A 628 4.85 9.90 -38.87
CA GLY A 628 3.74 10.82 -39.03
C GLY A 628 4.04 12.25 -38.55
N GLY A 629 5.29 12.58 -38.33
CA GLY A 629 5.74 13.88 -37.82
C GLY A 629 5.46 15.03 -38.80
N ALA A 630 5.87 16.22 -38.35
CA ALA A 630 5.66 17.44 -39.16
C ALA A 630 6.23 17.28 -40.57
N GLY A 631 5.34 17.43 -41.54
CA GLY A 631 5.64 17.27 -42.94
C GLY A 631 5.78 18.59 -43.65
N PHE A 632 5.73 18.51 -44.96
CA PHE A 632 5.76 19.65 -45.83
C PHE A 632 4.54 19.67 -46.76
N VAL A 633 4.13 20.86 -47.16
CA VAL A 633 2.98 21.08 -48.06
C VAL A 633 3.50 21.48 -49.41
N PHE A 634 3.02 20.84 -50.45
CA PHE A 634 3.44 20.99 -51.84
C PHE A 634 2.26 21.41 -52.73
N GLY A 635 2.59 21.78 -53.98
CA GLY A 635 1.64 22.12 -55.03
C GLY A 635 1.33 23.61 -55.10
N ASP A 636 0.75 24.05 -56.23
CA ASP A 636 0.50 25.46 -56.51
C ASP A 636 -0.39 26.16 -55.49
N GLN A 637 -1.28 25.44 -54.84
CA GLN A 637 -2.16 25.96 -53.77
C GLN A 637 -1.85 25.38 -52.37
N TRP A 638 -0.68 24.80 -52.18
CA TRP A 638 -0.26 24.17 -50.91
C TRP A 638 -1.23 23.09 -50.40
N GLN A 639 -1.87 22.36 -51.29
CA GLN A 639 -2.92 21.39 -50.96
C GLN A 639 -2.40 19.95 -50.75
N THR A 640 -1.21 19.64 -51.22
CA THR A 640 -0.61 18.31 -51.07
C THR A 640 0.27 18.28 -49.85
N SER A 641 -0.20 17.65 -48.78
CA SER A 641 0.57 17.44 -47.56
C SER A 641 1.27 16.09 -47.59
N SER A 642 2.54 16.06 -47.23
CA SER A 642 3.31 14.83 -46.99
C SER A 642 3.89 14.85 -45.60
N ASN A 643 3.66 13.77 -44.84
CA ASN A 643 4.23 13.63 -43.50
C ASN A 643 5.75 13.46 -43.58
N GLY A 644 6.44 14.02 -42.62
CA GLY A 644 7.88 13.85 -42.43
C GLY A 644 8.20 12.81 -41.37
N ALA A 645 9.46 12.40 -41.30
CA ALA A 645 9.99 11.61 -40.19
C ALA A 645 10.57 12.54 -39.12
N THR A 646 10.17 12.36 -37.86
CA THR A 646 10.66 13.16 -36.74
C THR A 646 11.19 12.24 -35.66
N ILE A 647 12.38 12.52 -35.12
CA ILE A 647 12.88 11.82 -33.93
C ILE A 647 12.11 12.38 -32.72
N THR A 648 11.42 11.48 -32.00
CA THR A 648 10.66 11.85 -30.80
C THR A 648 11.47 11.68 -29.52
N THR A 649 12.47 10.79 -29.52
CA THR A 649 13.38 10.59 -28.40
C THR A 649 14.70 10.01 -28.93
N TYR A 650 15.81 10.59 -28.58
CA TYR A 650 17.12 9.99 -28.85
C TYR A 650 17.42 8.85 -27.90
N GLY A 651 17.90 7.73 -28.42
CA GLY A 651 18.34 6.60 -27.62
C GLY A 651 19.50 6.99 -26.69
N ALA A 652 19.44 6.47 -25.49
CA ALA A 652 20.46 6.71 -24.46
C ALA A 652 21.55 5.62 -24.55
N GLU A 653 22.77 5.99 -24.90
CA GLU A 653 23.89 5.07 -24.91
C GLU A 653 24.25 4.62 -23.47
N LYS A 654 24.58 3.34 -23.31
CA LYS A 654 25.14 2.74 -22.07
C LYS A 654 24.29 2.95 -20.82
N VAL A 655 22.96 2.91 -20.97
CA VAL A 655 22.07 2.88 -19.80
C VAL A 655 22.28 1.59 -19.03
N THR A 656 22.46 1.72 -17.73
CA THR A 656 22.73 0.62 -16.80
C THR A 656 21.94 0.75 -15.52
N TRP A 657 22.15 -0.17 -14.61
CA TRP A 657 21.53 -0.25 -13.30
C TRP A 657 21.82 0.99 -12.43
N GLU A 658 20.81 1.47 -11.76
CA GLU A 658 20.96 2.33 -10.60
C GLU A 658 21.52 1.48 -9.45
N ILE A 659 22.56 1.96 -8.75
CA ILE A 659 23.27 1.20 -7.72
C ILE A 659 23.20 1.93 -6.39
N GLY A 660 22.59 1.26 -5.38
CA GLY A 660 22.60 1.69 -3.99
C GLY A 660 23.66 0.94 -3.18
N LYS A 661 24.52 1.68 -2.47
CA LYS A 661 25.42 1.16 -1.44
C LYS A 661 24.78 1.36 -0.10
N LYS A 662 24.42 0.27 0.58
CA LYS A 662 23.73 0.31 1.87
C LYS A 662 24.67 -0.13 2.98
N TYR A 663 24.70 0.66 4.05
CA TYR A 663 25.43 0.40 5.29
C TYR A 663 24.43 0.39 6.44
N ASN A 664 24.51 -0.59 7.31
CA ASN A 664 23.69 -0.67 8.51
C ASN A 664 24.51 -1.17 9.69
N VAL A 665 24.38 -0.50 10.84
CA VAL A 665 24.93 -0.94 12.12
C VAL A 665 23.80 -0.88 13.12
N GLY A 666 23.54 -1.98 13.81
CA GLY A 666 22.43 -2.05 14.78
C GLY A 666 22.80 -2.79 16.04
N PHE A 667 22.04 -2.54 17.08
CA PHE A 667 22.09 -3.32 18.31
C PHE A 667 20.69 -3.64 18.81
N ASP A 668 20.57 -4.82 19.39
CA ASP A 668 19.33 -5.32 20.00
C ASP A 668 19.62 -5.54 21.49
N LEU A 669 18.91 -4.80 22.36
CA LEU A 669 19.07 -4.83 23.81
C LEU A 669 17.77 -5.30 24.46
N GLY A 670 17.83 -6.39 25.22
CA GLY A 670 16.76 -6.86 26.08
C GLY A 670 17.08 -6.57 27.54
N LEU A 671 16.14 -6.02 28.29
CA LEU A 671 16.29 -5.76 29.73
C LEU A 671 15.17 -6.46 30.52
N PHE A 672 15.57 -7.16 31.58
CA PHE A 672 14.67 -7.82 32.57
C PHE A 672 13.66 -8.81 31.94
N ASN A 673 13.89 -9.31 30.70
CA ASN A 673 12.92 -10.05 29.89
C ASN A 673 11.57 -9.32 29.66
N LYS A 674 11.54 -7.99 29.83
CA LYS A 674 10.32 -7.18 29.72
C LYS A 674 10.45 -6.04 28.72
N LEU A 675 11.62 -5.47 28.59
CA LEU A 675 11.91 -4.35 27.72
C LEU A 675 12.84 -4.80 26.60
N SER A 676 12.48 -4.49 25.35
CA SER A 676 13.29 -4.73 24.17
C SER A 676 13.52 -3.43 23.42
N LEU A 677 14.76 -3.06 23.21
CA LEU A 677 15.18 -1.89 22.44
C LEU A 677 15.99 -2.35 21.23
N ASN A 678 15.53 -1.99 20.03
CA ASN A 678 16.26 -2.23 18.79
C ASN A 678 16.59 -0.88 18.17
N VAL A 679 17.85 -0.68 17.80
CA VAL A 679 18.32 0.54 17.15
C VAL A 679 19.17 0.18 15.95
N ASP A 680 18.89 0.85 14.81
CA ASP A 680 19.63 0.75 13.56
C ASP A 680 20.09 2.12 13.09
N PHE A 681 21.38 2.26 12.84
CA PHE A 681 21.98 3.39 12.13
C PHE A 681 22.19 2.96 10.68
N PHE A 682 21.62 3.68 9.75
CA PHE A 682 21.71 3.34 8.33
C PHE A 682 22.21 4.50 7.48
N ARG A 683 22.87 4.15 6.39
CA ARG A 683 23.21 5.07 5.30
C ARG A 683 23.10 4.35 3.97
N GLU A 684 22.52 5.01 3.00
CA GLU A 684 22.44 4.58 1.61
C GLU A 684 23.00 5.69 0.72
N ASP A 685 24.02 5.35 -0.08
CA ASP A 685 24.55 6.19 -1.14
C ASP A 685 24.13 5.57 -2.48
N ARG A 686 23.16 6.19 -3.16
CA ARG A 686 22.61 5.74 -4.44
C ARG A 686 23.19 6.59 -5.57
N LYS A 687 23.62 5.93 -6.63
CA LYS A 687 24.22 6.56 -7.81
C LYS A 687 23.66 5.96 -9.08
N ASP A 688 24.03 6.58 -10.20
CA ASP A 688 23.64 6.15 -11.52
C ASP A 688 22.10 6.16 -11.72
N ILE A 689 21.39 7.10 -11.02
CA ILE A 689 19.94 7.26 -11.12
C ILE A 689 19.60 7.76 -12.53
N PHE A 690 18.62 7.12 -13.15
CA PHE A 690 18.20 7.37 -14.51
C PHE A 690 17.47 8.71 -14.61
N LEU A 691 17.98 9.63 -15.41
CA LEU A 691 17.46 10.99 -15.59
C LEU A 691 17.57 11.46 -17.02
N ARG A 692 16.71 12.41 -17.41
CA ARG A 692 16.86 13.14 -18.66
C ARG A 692 18.03 14.14 -18.58
N ARG A 693 18.84 14.20 -19.62
CA ARG A 693 20.00 15.13 -19.73
C ARG A 693 19.56 16.57 -19.94
N ASN A 694 19.04 17.22 -18.92
CA ASN A 694 18.59 18.61 -18.98
C ASN A 694 19.72 19.63 -19.13
N THR A 695 20.99 19.21 -19.06
CA THR A 695 22.16 20.03 -19.27
C THR A 695 22.50 20.27 -20.74
N ILE A 696 21.80 19.64 -21.68
CA ILE A 696 21.96 19.89 -23.12
C ILE A 696 21.37 21.26 -23.41
N PRO A 697 22.18 22.22 -23.96
CA PRO A 697 21.69 23.56 -24.30
C PRO A 697 20.57 23.51 -25.34
N ALA A 698 19.60 24.44 -25.22
CA ALA A 698 18.47 24.53 -26.15
C ALA A 698 18.91 24.87 -27.59
N GLU A 699 20.04 25.56 -27.73
CA GLU A 699 20.62 25.98 -29.01
C GLU A 699 21.06 24.81 -29.87
N SER A 700 21.24 23.60 -29.27
CA SER A 700 21.50 22.38 -30.03
C SER A 700 20.28 21.88 -30.83
N GLY A 701 19.07 22.46 -30.61
CA GLY A 701 17.81 21.97 -31.15
C GLY A 701 17.26 20.74 -30.41
N ILE A 702 17.98 20.19 -29.43
CA ILE A 702 17.56 19.04 -28.61
C ILE A 702 16.86 19.56 -27.37
N THR A 703 15.56 19.74 -27.40
CA THR A 703 14.77 20.29 -26.31
C THR A 703 13.69 19.33 -25.82
N GLY A 704 13.15 19.55 -24.63
CA GLY A 704 12.04 18.79 -24.09
C GLY A 704 12.25 17.28 -24.12
N ASP A 705 11.35 16.57 -24.77
CA ASP A 705 11.33 15.10 -24.86
C ASP A 705 12.40 14.52 -25.77
N LEU A 706 13.01 15.33 -26.63
CA LEU A 706 14.14 14.92 -27.49
C LEU A 706 15.42 14.66 -26.69
N ARG A 707 15.58 15.26 -25.49
CA ARG A 707 16.78 15.08 -24.68
C ARG A 707 16.93 13.62 -24.25
N PRO A 708 18.07 12.99 -24.55
CA PRO A 708 18.32 11.60 -24.19
C PRO A 708 18.43 11.45 -22.66
N TYR A 709 18.14 10.25 -22.20
CA TYR A 709 18.33 9.88 -20.80
C TYR A 709 19.78 9.43 -20.53
N GLY A 710 20.14 9.30 -19.25
CA GLY A 710 21.40 8.77 -18.80
C GLY A 710 21.42 8.50 -17.31
N ASN A 711 22.40 7.74 -16.84
CA ASN A 711 22.62 7.42 -15.43
C ASN A 711 23.37 8.55 -14.73
N LEU A 712 22.71 9.63 -14.35
CA LEU A 712 23.33 10.89 -13.94
C LEU A 712 23.11 11.24 -12.46
N GLY A 713 22.02 10.77 -11.87
CA GLY A 713 21.57 11.19 -10.55
C GLY A 713 22.34 10.53 -9.41
N LYS A 714 22.42 11.23 -8.28
CA LYS A 714 22.98 10.72 -7.02
C LYS A 714 22.11 11.18 -5.87
N VAL A 715 21.85 10.28 -4.91
CA VAL A 715 21.09 10.58 -3.68
C VAL A 715 21.84 9.94 -2.50
N ARG A 716 21.83 10.64 -1.38
CA ARG A 716 22.22 10.08 -0.08
C ARG A 716 21.04 10.11 0.85
N ASN A 717 20.77 8.97 1.49
CA ASN A 717 19.78 8.81 2.52
C ASN A 717 20.44 8.21 3.76
N GLN A 718 20.22 8.80 4.94
CA GLN A 718 20.77 8.30 6.19
C GLN A 718 19.86 8.63 7.35
N GLY A 719 19.88 7.81 8.40
CA GLY A 719 19.01 8.01 9.55
C GLY A 719 19.21 6.97 10.64
N VAL A 720 18.29 7.01 11.59
CA VAL A 720 18.22 6.09 12.72
C VAL A 720 16.81 5.54 12.82
N ASP A 721 16.68 4.23 12.88
CA ASP A 721 15.44 3.53 13.23
C ASP A 721 15.54 3.08 14.68
N MET A 722 14.46 3.27 15.46
CA MET A 722 14.41 2.83 16.84
C MET A 722 13.04 2.23 17.14
N SER A 723 13.00 1.07 17.80
CA SER A 723 11.79 0.51 18.39
C SER A 723 12.04 0.17 19.86
N LEU A 724 11.07 0.47 20.70
CA LEU A 724 11.06 0.17 22.12
C LEU A 724 9.76 -0.57 22.45
N ASP A 725 9.89 -1.81 22.90
CA ASP A 725 8.78 -2.67 23.29
C ASP A 725 8.85 -2.98 24.76
N TYR A 726 7.76 -2.76 25.48
CA TYR A 726 7.64 -3.10 26.88
C TYR A 726 6.46 -4.04 27.12
N ASN A 727 6.74 -5.24 27.63
CA ASN A 727 5.75 -6.26 27.94
C ASN A 727 5.75 -6.57 29.43
N HIS A 728 4.64 -6.34 30.09
CA HIS A 728 4.48 -6.64 31.52
C HIS A 728 3.09 -7.21 31.81
N ALA A 729 3.05 -8.43 32.29
CA ALA A 729 1.83 -9.00 32.82
C ALA A 729 1.60 -8.47 34.24
N VAL A 730 0.57 -7.67 34.43
CA VAL A 730 0.17 -7.12 35.75
C VAL A 730 -0.58 -8.20 36.55
N SER A 731 -1.37 -9.03 35.86
CA SER A 731 -2.05 -10.19 36.43
C SER A 731 -2.15 -11.31 35.39
N LYS A 732 -2.72 -12.47 35.76
CA LYS A 732 -2.96 -13.57 34.78
C LYS A 732 -3.88 -13.18 33.63
N ASP A 733 -4.75 -12.21 33.86
CA ASP A 733 -5.80 -11.79 32.91
C ASP A 733 -5.55 -10.38 32.33
N PHE A 734 -4.50 -9.68 32.77
CA PHE A 734 -4.19 -8.32 32.32
C PHE A 734 -2.69 -8.17 32.03
N MET A 735 -2.37 -7.96 30.74
CA MET A 735 -1.02 -7.81 30.22
C MET A 735 -0.76 -6.36 29.79
#